data_54aa5765503f66c3403bdbad8bd2cc92
#
_entry.id   54aa5765503f66c3403bdbad8bd2cc92
#
_cell.length_a   1.000
_cell.length_b   1.000
_cell.length_c   1.000
_cell.angle_alpha   90.00
_cell.angle_beta   90.00
_cell.angle_gamma   90.00
#
_symmetry.space_group_name_H-M   'P 1'
#
loop_
_entity.id
_entity.type
_entity.pdbx_description
1 polymer ?
#
loop_
_entity_poly.entity_id
_entity_poly.type
_entity_poly.pdbx_seq_one_letter_code
_entity_poly.pdbx_strand_id
1 'polypeptide(L)'
;MQDEVLGAMLSSAAPDDSETLKSYQIRDLTAASLTREISIVSAHSHLFAGTLRDNLLMARADATDNELWQTLEAAHIDDFVRAQSRGLDMPITQDGANLSGGQKQRIAIARVLLRRSAVYIFDEATSSVDADSETLILQTIRALADAGATVLMVTHRMANAADADHVVVFDGGVVVEQGAHDDLMAADGTYAKLFRAQESVERVGLSGRVAPRVSRMTHASGAFAVSRMSGSAESNASGAKSDMPTTQVIARLLREVGPLRKPMAIACACGILGHLAATFLPVFGVAALFAAAGAKVWNLSLPAAIAAMIICALIRGGMRYAEQYMNHNVAFRLLALFRSKTFAALRRLAPAKLSGKGKGDLIALVTTDVELLEIFFAHTISPVVIAIATTVLYTVALLTLSPAIAVTLVIAHLTVGIVLPKLFATAVGGLGGDIRRESAQLDDEMLDDMRGLDEIIRFGQGHARLAGIASRTRSLWSRRARLSAKNGDFAGFGAVLVVLFTAIAALLAMVTSGTTMPIASAASAAAATIQTVISAPAARLIAAFVLLASSFGPTLALSALPANLTQTFAAARRLFALMDETPAVEERGDFLPRYHGMSMHDVTFGYGNSGEAPTSGSDADAPESSAEPILSHVSFDIPQHGILGIQGPSGRGKSTLLKLLMRYWDPQSGLVALSEVPLPQIDAHHRRRVQTMMGQETYLFDGTIRENLLMACDRGDADRAGNAGDPDDSATSGRALLTPPAPPVSWNAADSALSTRSTPSVGDDVLRAALAKASALELVDSLPQGLDTPVGELGGRLSEGERQRIGLARVFLRNASLVLFDEPTSRLDAYNESVILQSIDALAQQGSAVLLVSHRDSTMRIADRIVRM
;
A
#
# COMPACT_ATOMS: atom_id res chain seq x y z
N MET A 1 -38.17 -3.58 8.39
CA MET A 1 -37.63 -4.78 9.06
C MET A 1 -37.05 -4.48 10.44
N GLN A 2 -36.05 -3.56 10.58
CA GLN A 2 -35.56 -3.14 11.92
C GLN A 2 -36.63 -2.45 12.77
N ASP A 3 -37.51 -1.65 12.17
CA ASP A 3 -38.57 -0.91 12.87
C ASP A 3 -39.69 -1.83 13.38
N GLU A 4 -39.97 -2.93 12.70
CA GLU A 4 -41.02 -3.87 13.13
C GLU A 4 -40.57 -4.79 14.27
N VAL A 5 -39.27 -5.16 14.30
CA VAL A 5 -38.69 -6.01 15.34
C VAL A 5 -38.62 -5.28 16.68
N LEU A 6 -38.18 -4.01 16.66
CA LEU A 6 -38.15 -3.21 17.87
C LEU A 6 -39.55 -2.87 18.40
N GLY A 7 -40.53 -2.66 17.50
CA GLY A 7 -41.93 -2.46 17.84
C GLY A 7 -42.58 -3.70 18.50
N ALA A 8 -42.27 -4.89 18.00
CA ALA A 8 -42.76 -6.15 18.56
C ALA A 8 -42.16 -6.47 19.94
N MET A 9 -40.87 -6.18 20.15
CA MET A 9 -40.18 -6.37 21.44
C MET A 9 -40.69 -5.42 22.50
N LEU A 10 -40.97 -4.16 22.17
CA LEU A 10 -41.52 -3.17 23.12
C LEU A 10 -42.95 -3.43 23.49
N SER A 11 -43.73 -4.09 22.63
CA SER A 11 -45.14 -4.39 22.91
C SER A 11 -45.36 -5.63 23.81
N SER A 12 -44.38 -6.56 23.89
CA SER A 12 -44.48 -7.78 24.70
C SER A 12 -44.00 -7.62 26.15
N ALA A 13 -43.30 -6.55 26.46
CA ALA A 13 -42.72 -6.27 27.79
C ALA A 13 -43.51 -5.24 28.63
N ALA A 14 -44.79 -5.01 28.34
CA ALA A 14 -45.61 -4.08 29.13
C ALA A 14 -46.08 -4.72 30.43
N PRO A 15 -45.63 -4.30 31.63
CA PRO A 15 -46.33 -4.58 32.86
C PRO A 15 -47.65 -3.78 32.88
N ASP A 16 -48.64 -4.39 33.48
CA ASP A 16 -50.05 -3.95 33.56
C ASP A 16 -50.20 -2.77 34.55
N ASP A 17 -49.44 -1.66 34.37
CA ASP A 17 -49.60 -0.44 35.14
C ASP A 17 -49.82 0.75 34.21
N SER A 18 -50.93 1.42 34.38
CA SER A 18 -51.61 2.43 33.59
C SER A 18 -50.89 3.78 33.50
N GLU A 19 -49.64 3.82 33.11
CA GLU A 19 -48.99 4.98 32.50
C GLU A 19 -48.89 4.75 31.00
N THR A 20 -49.64 5.54 30.23
CA THR A 20 -49.61 5.52 28.75
C THR A 20 -48.19 5.77 28.24
N LEU A 21 -47.44 4.70 28.02
CA LEU A 21 -46.16 4.73 27.29
C LEU A 21 -46.40 5.32 25.88
N LYS A 22 -45.94 6.54 25.64
CA LYS A 22 -45.96 7.15 24.31
C LYS A 22 -44.94 6.38 23.44
N SER A 23 -45.42 5.50 22.58
CA SER A 23 -44.58 4.86 21.55
C SER A 23 -44.23 5.89 20.45
N TYR A 24 -42.94 6.11 20.21
CA TYR A 24 -42.45 6.90 19.10
C TYR A 24 -41.89 5.94 18.05
N GLN A 25 -42.11 6.25 16.77
CA GLN A 25 -41.43 5.51 15.69
C GLN A 25 -39.98 5.96 15.64
N ILE A 26 -39.05 5.03 15.43
CA ILE A 26 -37.59 5.32 15.37
C ILE A 26 -37.28 6.44 14.35
N ARG A 27 -37.98 6.44 13.22
CA ARG A 27 -37.82 7.48 12.17
C ARG A 27 -38.24 8.89 12.62
N ASP A 28 -39.01 9.03 13.69
CA ASP A 28 -39.45 10.32 14.21
C ASP A 28 -38.50 10.87 15.26
N LEU A 29 -37.48 10.12 15.66
CA LEU A 29 -36.45 10.51 16.59
C LEU A 29 -35.28 11.19 15.85
N THR A 30 -34.64 12.16 16.50
CA THR A 30 -33.43 12.77 15.95
C THR A 30 -32.26 11.80 16.06
N ALA A 31 -31.33 11.84 15.10
CA ALA A 31 -30.11 11.03 15.16
C ALA A 31 -29.34 11.25 16.49
N ALA A 32 -29.32 12.48 17.00
CA ALA A 32 -28.66 12.80 18.26
C ALA A 32 -29.36 12.12 19.47
N SER A 33 -30.68 11.99 19.46
CA SER A 33 -31.43 11.28 20.51
C SER A 33 -31.17 9.77 20.41
N LEU A 34 -31.28 9.19 19.21
CA LEU A 34 -31.01 7.77 19.00
C LEU A 34 -29.61 7.40 19.43
N THR A 35 -28.60 8.16 18.97
CA THR A 35 -27.21 7.88 19.32
C THR A 35 -26.92 8.06 20.81
N ARG A 36 -27.69 8.82 21.55
CA ARG A 36 -27.53 8.97 22.99
C ARG A 36 -28.12 7.78 23.77
N GLU A 37 -29.29 7.29 23.37
CA GLU A 37 -30.02 6.26 24.11
C GLU A 37 -29.66 4.83 23.69
N ILE A 38 -29.16 4.65 22.46
CA ILE A 38 -28.80 3.35 21.89
C ILE A 38 -27.30 3.31 21.57
N SER A 39 -26.63 2.32 22.10
CA SER A 39 -25.23 2.04 21.78
C SER A 39 -25.06 0.68 21.14
N ILE A 40 -24.19 0.60 20.11
CA ILE A 40 -23.97 -0.63 19.34
C ILE A 40 -22.48 -0.99 19.38
N VAL A 41 -22.20 -2.26 19.69
CA VAL A 41 -20.89 -2.89 19.52
C VAL A 41 -21.01 -3.90 18.39
N SER A 42 -20.31 -3.67 17.27
CA SER A 42 -20.30 -4.59 16.14
C SER A 42 -19.15 -5.59 16.23
N ALA A 43 -19.22 -6.67 15.44
CA ALA A 43 -18.17 -7.67 15.31
C ALA A 43 -16.80 -7.05 14.90
N HIS A 44 -16.85 -5.93 14.16
CA HIS A 44 -15.68 -5.21 13.65
C HIS A 44 -15.74 -3.74 14.09
N SER A 45 -15.49 -3.48 15.37
CA SER A 45 -15.40 -2.11 15.87
C SER A 45 -14.06 -1.50 15.51
N HIS A 46 -14.07 -0.34 14.84
CA HIS A 46 -12.86 0.39 14.43
C HIS A 46 -12.25 1.17 15.60
N LEU A 47 -10.92 1.09 15.75
CA LEU A 47 -10.15 1.92 16.66
C LEU A 47 -9.28 2.88 15.85
N PHE A 48 -9.41 4.17 16.13
CA PHE A 48 -8.69 5.22 15.43
C PHE A 48 -7.23 5.32 15.87
N ALA A 49 -6.36 5.65 14.94
CA ALA A 49 -4.98 5.96 15.24
C ALA A 49 -4.88 7.17 16.19
N GLY A 50 -4.08 7.02 17.25
CA GLY A 50 -3.94 8.02 18.30
C GLY A 50 -3.61 7.38 19.64
N THR A 51 -4.18 7.85 20.74
CA THR A 51 -4.06 7.21 22.05
C THR A 51 -5.31 6.41 22.41
N LEU A 52 -5.20 5.51 23.40
CA LEU A 52 -6.36 4.85 23.98
C LEU A 52 -7.33 5.87 24.57
N ARG A 53 -6.81 6.89 25.26
CA ARG A 53 -7.58 8.03 25.78
C ARG A 53 -8.45 8.67 24.68
N ASP A 54 -7.86 9.02 23.52
CA ASP A 54 -8.58 9.66 22.43
C ASP A 54 -9.73 8.78 21.93
N ASN A 55 -9.51 7.47 21.84
CA ASN A 55 -10.52 6.50 21.43
C ASN A 55 -11.67 6.39 22.43
N LEU A 56 -11.40 6.43 23.74
CA LEU A 56 -12.44 6.39 24.77
C LEU A 56 -13.23 7.71 24.83
N LEU A 57 -12.53 8.85 24.76
CA LEU A 57 -13.14 10.19 24.79
C LEU A 57 -14.06 10.48 23.59
N MET A 58 -13.97 9.70 22.51
CA MET A 58 -14.96 9.76 21.42
C MET A 58 -16.39 9.51 21.89
N ALA A 59 -16.56 8.64 22.88
CA ALA A 59 -17.90 8.35 23.42
C ALA A 59 -18.41 9.48 24.32
N ARG A 60 -17.53 10.07 25.11
CA ARG A 60 -17.84 11.18 26.02
C ARG A 60 -16.60 12.05 26.26
N ALA A 61 -16.58 13.22 25.64
CA ALA A 61 -15.42 14.11 25.62
C ALA A 61 -15.04 14.71 26.98
N ASP A 62 -15.98 14.79 27.91
CA ASP A 62 -15.83 15.35 29.27
C ASP A 62 -15.56 14.28 30.34
N ALA A 63 -15.35 13.02 29.95
CA ALA A 63 -15.10 11.94 30.88
C ALA A 63 -13.76 12.15 31.63
N THR A 64 -13.80 11.93 32.95
CA THR A 64 -12.61 12.00 33.80
C THR A 64 -11.77 10.73 33.70
N ASP A 65 -10.47 10.81 34.00
CA ASP A 65 -9.60 9.63 34.02
C ASP A 65 -10.14 8.50 34.91
N ASN A 66 -10.78 8.85 36.03
CA ASN A 66 -11.38 7.85 36.92
C ASN A 66 -12.52 7.08 36.20
N GLU A 67 -13.36 7.76 35.43
CA GLU A 67 -14.43 7.13 34.66
C GLU A 67 -13.88 6.28 33.53
N LEU A 68 -12.77 6.72 32.87
CA LEU A 68 -12.08 5.92 31.87
C LEU A 68 -11.56 4.61 32.47
N TRP A 69 -10.93 4.65 33.64
CA TRP A 69 -10.45 3.46 34.35
C TRP A 69 -11.60 2.55 34.79
N GLN A 70 -12.69 3.09 35.30
CA GLN A 70 -13.87 2.32 35.69
C GLN A 70 -14.49 1.53 34.50
N THR A 71 -14.57 2.16 33.32
CA THR A 71 -15.09 1.47 32.12
C THR A 71 -14.11 0.42 31.57
N LEU A 72 -12.80 0.64 31.70
CA LEU A 72 -11.80 -0.36 31.36
C LEU A 72 -11.84 -1.58 32.30
N GLU A 73 -12.07 -1.35 33.60
CA GLU A 73 -12.27 -2.39 34.60
C GLU A 73 -13.56 -3.18 34.33
N ALA A 74 -14.69 -2.50 34.05
CA ALA A 74 -15.94 -3.13 33.68
C ALA A 74 -15.86 -3.96 32.38
N ALA A 75 -14.97 -3.58 31.45
CA ALA A 75 -14.68 -4.34 30.24
C ALA A 75 -13.54 -5.37 30.41
N HIS A 76 -13.05 -5.59 31.62
CA HIS A 76 -11.96 -6.52 31.97
C HIS A 76 -10.67 -6.33 31.14
N ILE A 77 -10.29 -5.08 30.84
CA ILE A 77 -9.10 -4.74 30.05
C ILE A 77 -8.10 -3.84 30.81
N ASP A 78 -8.45 -3.38 32.01
CA ASP A 78 -7.64 -2.45 32.80
C ASP A 78 -6.25 -3.02 33.17
N ASP A 79 -6.15 -4.30 33.52
CA ASP A 79 -4.86 -4.95 33.82
C ASP A 79 -3.90 -4.85 32.63
N PHE A 80 -4.40 -5.10 31.40
CA PHE A 80 -3.61 -4.96 30.18
C PHE A 80 -3.13 -3.52 30.00
N VAL A 81 -4.03 -2.53 30.21
CA VAL A 81 -3.70 -1.11 30.03
C VAL A 81 -2.75 -0.63 31.12
N ARG A 82 -2.92 -1.05 32.38
CA ARG A 82 -1.99 -0.74 33.51
C ARG A 82 -0.59 -1.32 33.28
N ALA A 83 -0.50 -2.47 32.61
CA ALA A 83 0.78 -3.09 32.26
C ALA A 83 1.53 -2.33 31.16
N GLN A 84 0.87 -1.44 30.41
CA GLN A 84 1.54 -0.61 29.41
C GLN A 84 2.27 0.57 30.06
N SER A 85 3.46 0.91 29.56
CA SER A 85 4.30 1.98 30.11
C SER A 85 3.64 3.37 30.10
N ARG A 86 2.68 3.61 29.20
CA ARG A 86 1.96 4.88 29.06
C ARG A 86 0.50 4.83 29.55
N GLY A 87 0.02 3.69 30.04
CA GLY A 87 -1.35 3.56 30.53
C GLY A 87 -2.42 4.04 29.51
N LEU A 88 -3.27 4.97 29.91
CA LEU A 88 -4.31 5.55 29.03
C LEU A 88 -3.75 6.23 27.77
N ASP A 89 -2.53 6.73 27.81
CA ASP A 89 -1.88 7.41 26.68
C ASP A 89 -1.05 6.43 25.82
N MET A 90 -1.30 5.11 25.95
CA MET A 90 -0.73 4.11 25.07
C MET A 90 -1.14 4.37 23.61
N PRO A 91 -0.20 4.24 22.64
CA PRO A 91 -0.51 4.45 21.24
C PRO A 91 -1.39 3.33 20.69
N ILE A 92 -2.44 3.68 19.99
CA ILE A 92 -3.25 2.82 19.14
C ILE A 92 -2.85 3.09 17.70
N THR A 93 -2.42 2.05 16.99
CA THR A 93 -2.14 2.16 15.55
C THR A 93 -3.43 2.09 14.75
N GLN A 94 -3.37 2.43 13.47
CA GLN A 94 -4.53 2.39 12.57
C GLN A 94 -5.26 1.05 12.69
N ASP A 95 -6.57 1.10 12.89
CA ASP A 95 -7.44 -0.05 13.17
C ASP A 95 -6.95 -0.92 14.35
N GLY A 96 -6.23 -0.36 15.31
CA GLY A 96 -5.72 -1.11 16.47
C GLY A 96 -4.85 -2.32 16.08
N ALA A 97 -4.05 -2.25 15.01
CA ALA A 97 -3.24 -3.36 14.50
C ALA A 97 -2.20 -3.88 15.51
N ASN A 98 -1.89 -3.10 16.53
CA ASN A 98 -1.01 -3.46 17.66
C ASN A 98 -1.74 -4.19 18.80
N LEU A 99 -3.04 -4.50 18.66
CA LEU A 99 -3.88 -5.16 19.67
C LEU A 99 -4.37 -6.51 19.17
N SER A 100 -4.62 -7.46 20.07
CA SER A 100 -5.32 -8.70 19.72
C SER A 100 -6.81 -8.43 19.46
N GLY A 101 -7.50 -9.34 18.76
CA GLY A 101 -8.94 -9.23 18.49
C GLY A 101 -9.76 -9.05 19.77
N GLY A 102 -9.48 -9.85 20.82
CA GLY A 102 -10.15 -9.72 22.10
C GLY A 102 -9.85 -8.40 22.84
N GLN A 103 -8.63 -7.86 22.72
CA GLN A 103 -8.28 -6.57 23.29
C GLN A 103 -9.00 -5.42 22.56
N LYS A 104 -9.03 -5.43 21.23
CA LYS A 104 -9.81 -4.46 20.43
C LYS A 104 -11.27 -4.45 20.86
N GLN A 105 -11.88 -5.62 20.92
CA GLN A 105 -13.29 -5.78 21.24
C GLN A 105 -13.61 -5.28 22.67
N ARG A 106 -12.79 -5.61 23.67
CA ARG A 106 -12.96 -5.11 25.04
C ARG A 106 -12.76 -3.60 25.14
N ILE A 107 -11.83 -3.00 24.39
CA ILE A 107 -11.70 -1.53 24.30
C ILE A 107 -12.93 -0.90 23.65
N ALA A 108 -13.48 -1.51 22.58
CA ALA A 108 -14.71 -1.04 21.96
C ALA A 108 -15.90 -1.12 22.93
N ILE A 109 -16.00 -2.18 23.73
CA ILE A 109 -16.99 -2.32 24.80
C ILE A 109 -16.80 -1.22 25.86
N ALA A 110 -15.58 -1.00 26.37
CA ALA A 110 -15.29 0.08 27.32
C ALA A 110 -15.72 1.45 26.78
N ARG A 111 -15.46 1.72 25.50
CA ARG A 111 -15.90 2.94 24.81
C ARG A 111 -17.45 3.08 24.83
N VAL A 112 -18.17 2.02 24.56
CA VAL A 112 -19.63 2.00 24.57
C VAL A 112 -20.18 2.15 26.01
N LEU A 113 -19.60 1.49 27.01
CA LEU A 113 -19.97 1.59 28.42
C LEU A 113 -19.83 3.01 28.97
N LEU A 114 -18.80 3.74 28.53
CA LEU A 114 -18.58 5.12 28.94
C LEU A 114 -19.74 6.04 28.57
N ARG A 115 -20.53 5.67 27.56
CA ARG A 115 -21.66 6.46 27.08
C ARG A 115 -22.89 6.39 28.01
N ARG A 116 -23.07 5.29 28.77
CA ARG A 116 -24.18 5.07 29.71
C ARG A 116 -25.55 5.13 29.01
N SER A 117 -25.72 4.37 27.93
CA SER A 117 -26.97 4.29 27.16
C SER A 117 -28.01 3.43 27.86
N ALA A 118 -29.30 3.64 27.56
CA ALA A 118 -30.40 2.82 28.09
C ALA A 118 -30.49 1.44 27.38
N VAL A 119 -30.10 1.40 26.09
CA VAL A 119 -30.13 0.19 25.24
C VAL A 119 -28.73 -0.10 24.69
N TYR A 120 -28.30 -1.33 24.86
CA TYR A 120 -27.03 -1.84 24.28
C TYR A 120 -27.32 -2.94 23.28
N ILE A 121 -26.74 -2.83 22.09
CA ILE A 121 -26.82 -3.84 21.03
C ILE A 121 -25.42 -4.42 20.81
N PHE A 122 -25.29 -5.72 21.01
CA PHE A 122 -24.04 -6.48 20.73
C PHE A 122 -24.27 -7.34 19.49
N ASP A 123 -23.70 -6.91 18.37
CA ASP A 123 -23.83 -7.61 17.10
C ASP A 123 -22.58 -8.47 16.87
N GLU A 124 -22.70 -9.78 17.14
CA GLU A 124 -21.62 -10.76 17.06
C GLU A 124 -20.34 -10.35 17.83
N ALA A 125 -20.48 -9.67 18.95
CA ALA A 125 -19.37 -9.10 19.71
C ALA A 125 -18.34 -10.13 20.22
N THR A 126 -18.63 -11.43 20.13
CA THR A 126 -17.74 -12.53 20.55
C THR A 126 -17.19 -13.36 19.38
N SER A 127 -17.53 -13.03 18.14
CA SER A 127 -17.21 -13.88 16.97
C SER A 127 -15.71 -14.02 16.67
N SER A 128 -14.91 -13.01 17.03
CA SER A 128 -13.46 -12.92 16.66
C SER A 128 -12.52 -12.98 17.87
N VAL A 129 -12.99 -13.48 19.01
CA VAL A 129 -12.23 -13.50 20.26
C VAL A 129 -11.95 -14.93 20.75
N ASP A 130 -10.88 -15.10 21.53
CA ASP A 130 -10.54 -16.36 22.20
C ASP A 130 -11.54 -16.66 23.33
N ALA A 131 -11.61 -17.92 23.75
CA ALA A 131 -12.59 -18.41 24.75
C ALA A 131 -12.52 -17.65 26.09
N ASP A 132 -11.31 -17.31 26.55
CA ASP A 132 -11.12 -16.55 27.79
C ASP A 132 -11.70 -15.13 27.66
N SER A 133 -11.41 -14.46 26.55
CA SER A 133 -11.97 -13.12 26.25
C SER A 133 -13.48 -13.17 26.03
N GLU A 134 -14.02 -14.22 25.40
CA GLU A 134 -15.45 -14.40 25.23
C GLU A 134 -16.19 -14.49 26.58
N THR A 135 -15.67 -15.31 27.51
CA THR A 135 -16.25 -15.44 28.85
C THR A 135 -16.32 -14.08 29.56
N LEU A 136 -15.27 -13.28 29.49
CA LEU A 136 -15.22 -11.95 30.10
C LEU A 136 -16.22 -10.98 29.44
N ILE A 137 -16.37 -11.02 28.12
CA ILE A 137 -17.35 -10.19 27.40
C ILE A 137 -18.77 -10.56 27.80
N LEU A 138 -19.11 -11.87 27.89
CA LEU A 138 -20.42 -12.33 28.29
C LEU A 138 -20.74 -11.94 29.75
N GLN A 139 -19.76 -11.99 30.65
CA GLN A 139 -19.91 -11.48 32.02
C GLN A 139 -20.25 -9.97 32.05
N THR A 140 -19.57 -9.18 31.22
CA THR A 140 -19.86 -7.74 31.08
C THR A 140 -21.27 -7.52 30.55
N ILE A 141 -21.70 -8.27 29.53
CA ILE A 141 -23.06 -8.19 28.96
C ILE A 141 -24.11 -8.51 30.02
N ARG A 142 -23.91 -9.60 30.80
CA ARG A 142 -24.86 -9.97 31.88
C ARG A 142 -24.90 -8.91 32.98
N ALA A 143 -23.75 -8.39 33.41
CA ALA A 143 -23.71 -7.31 34.40
C ALA A 143 -24.46 -6.05 33.99
N LEU A 144 -24.49 -5.71 32.68
CA LEU A 144 -25.29 -4.60 32.16
C LEU A 144 -26.79 -4.87 32.29
N ALA A 145 -27.25 -6.08 31.95
CA ALA A 145 -28.66 -6.47 32.09
C ALA A 145 -29.05 -6.47 33.56
N ASP A 146 -28.25 -7.01 34.45
CA ASP A 146 -28.47 -7.03 35.90
C ASP A 146 -28.49 -5.61 36.49
N ALA A 147 -27.79 -4.65 35.89
CA ALA A 147 -27.83 -3.23 36.25
C ALA A 147 -29.09 -2.49 35.73
N GLY A 148 -30.00 -3.17 35.01
CA GLY A 148 -31.23 -2.62 34.51
C GLY A 148 -31.18 -2.02 33.10
N ALA A 149 -30.10 -2.23 32.34
CA ALA A 149 -30.07 -1.84 30.94
C ALA A 149 -30.78 -2.87 30.05
N THR A 150 -31.40 -2.41 28.97
CA THR A 150 -31.90 -3.32 27.94
C THR A 150 -30.76 -3.77 27.06
N VAL A 151 -30.53 -5.09 27.00
CA VAL A 151 -29.45 -5.66 26.19
C VAL A 151 -29.99 -6.54 25.08
N LEU A 152 -29.67 -6.24 23.84
CA LEU A 152 -29.93 -7.04 22.66
C LEU A 152 -28.61 -7.66 22.16
N MET A 153 -28.55 -9.00 22.17
CA MET A 153 -27.35 -9.72 21.68
C MET A 153 -27.70 -10.52 20.42
N VAL A 154 -27.04 -10.24 19.32
CA VAL A 154 -27.11 -11.06 18.10
C VAL A 154 -25.93 -12.05 18.13
N THR A 155 -26.26 -13.35 18.04
CA THR A 155 -25.25 -14.42 18.08
C THR A 155 -25.65 -15.60 17.21
N HIS A 156 -24.67 -16.27 16.64
CA HIS A 156 -24.84 -17.58 16.00
C HIS A 156 -24.40 -18.74 16.90
N ARG A 157 -23.93 -18.45 18.13
CA ARG A 157 -23.55 -19.47 19.12
C ARG A 157 -24.73 -19.77 20.02
N MET A 158 -25.27 -20.96 19.86
CA MET A 158 -26.48 -21.37 20.60
C MET A 158 -26.28 -21.45 22.12
N ALA A 159 -25.04 -21.79 22.56
CA ALA A 159 -24.71 -21.77 24.00
C ALA A 159 -24.92 -20.38 24.62
N ASN A 160 -24.55 -19.30 23.90
CA ASN A 160 -24.72 -17.93 24.40
C ASN A 160 -26.19 -17.49 24.37
N ALA A 161 -27.02 -18.08 23.49
CA ALA A 161 -28.45 -17.80 23.44
C ALA A 161 -29.22 -18.52 24.57
N ALA A 162 -28.71 -19.64 25.09
CA ALA A 162 -29.32 -20.39 26.16
C ALA A 162 -29.40 -19.61 27.50
N ASP A 163 -28.45 -18.69 27.73
CA ASP A 163 -28.39 -17.86 28.94
C ASP A 163 -29.18 -16.56 28.82
N ALA A 164 -29.86 -16.32 27.69
CA ALA A 164 -30.71 -15.14 27.50
C ALA A 164 -32.06 -15.25 28.16
N ASP A 165 -32.58 -14.16 28.70
CA ASP A 165 -33.92 -14.12 29.31
C ASP A 165 -35.03 -14.36 28.27
N HIS A 166 -34.82 -13.95 27.02
CA HIS A 166 -35.73 -14.15 25.89
C HIS A 166 -34.96 -14.31 24.58
N VAL A 167 -35.32 -15.31 23.79
CA VAL A 167 -34.67 -15.63 22.49
C VAL A 167 -35.67 -15.36 21.36
N VAL A 168 -35.18 -14.73 20.29
CA VAL A 168 -35.93 -14.52 19.04
C VAL A 168 -35.21 -15.18 17.91
N VAL A 169 -35.86 -16.07 17.20
CA VAL A 169 -35.25 -16.86 16.11
C VAL A 169 -35.69 -16.32 14.77
N PHE A 170 -34.72 -16.02 13.90
CA PHE A 170 -34.93 -15.55 12.54
C PHE A 170 -34.63 -16.66 11.52
N ASP A 171 -35.51 -16.78 10.53
CA ASP A 171 -35.27 -17.59 9.35
C ASP A 171 -35.81 -16.85 8.11
N GLY A 172 -34.98 -16.75 7.04
CA GLY A 172 -35.37 -16.04 5.84
C GLY A 172 -35.75 -14.57 6.02
N GLY A 173 -35.29 -13.92 7.11
CA GLY A 173 -35.56 -12.52 7.43
C GLY A 173 -36.88 -12.27 8.17
N VAL A 174 -37.55 -13.33 8.61
CA VAL A 174 -38.78 -13.28 9.42
C VAL A 174 -38.56 -13.94 10.79
N VAL A 175 -39.27 -13.46 11.81
CA VAL A 175 -39.29 -14.10 13.13
C VAL A 175 -40.14 -15.38 13.03
N VAL A 176 -39.53 -16.55 13.28
CA VAL A 176 -40.19 -17.86 13.20
C VAL A 176 -40.58 -18.40 14.60
N GLU A 177 -39.77 -18.10 15.61
CA GLU A 177 -39.96 -18.56 16.97
C GLU A 177 -39.49 -17.49 17.96
N GLN A 178 -40.08 -17.42 19.13
CA GLN A 178 -39.61 -16.58 20.24
C GLN A 178 -40.05 -17.17 21.59
N GLY A 179 -39.25 -17.03 22.63
CA GLY A 179 -39.53 -17.52 23.97
C GLY A 179 -38.29 -17.74 24.82
N ALA A 180 -38.43 -18.34 26.00
CA ALA A 180 -37.29 -18.77 26.80
C ALA A 180 -36.61 -20.02 26.17
N HIS A 181 -35.37 -20.27 26.52
CA HIS A 181 -34.58 -21.42 26.03
C HIS A 181 -35.36 -22.75 26.22
N ASP A 182 -35.84 -23.02 27.44
CA ASP A 182 -36.53 -24.27 27.78
C ASP A 182 -37.80 -24.45 26.97
N ASP A 183 -38.60 -23.40 26.78
CA ASP A 183 -39.83 -23.41 25.99
C ASP A 183 -39.56 -23.73 24.51
N LEU A 184 -38.55 -23.09 23.94
CA LEU A 184 -38.14 -23.30 22.54
C LEU A 184 -37.53 -24.69 22.32
N MET A 185 -36.81 -25.24 23.28
CA MET A 185 -36.32 -26.61 23.24
C MET A 185 -37.44 -27.64 23.32
N ALA A 186 -38.49 -27.36 24.15
CA ALA A 186 -39.67 -28.20 24.29
C ALA A 186 -40.59 -28.19 23.05
N ALA A 187 -40.61 -27.06 22.32
CA ALA A 187 -41.38 -26.89 21.08
C ALA A 187 -40.82 -27.70 19.90
N ASP A 188 -39.57 -28.18 19.99
CA ASP A 188 -38.87 -28.97 18.95
C ASP A 188 -38.85 -28.34 17.56
N GLY A 189 -38.83 -27.02 17.50
CA GLY A 189 -38.85 -26.19 16.31
C GLY A 189 -37.49 -25.91 15.69
N THR A 190 -37.35 -24.75 15.01
CA THR A 190 -36.09 -24.32 14.34
C THR A 190 -34.99 -24.12 15.36
N TYR A 191 -35.30 -23.49 16.52
CA TYR A 191 -34.32 -23.29 17.59
C TYR A 191 -33.73 -24.60 18.09
N ALA A 192 -34.59 -25.58 18.45
CA ALA A 192 -34.15 -26.86 18.96
C ALA A 192 -33.29 -27.63 17.93
N LYS A 193 -33.66 -27.53 16.65
CA LYS A 193 -32.85 -28.13 15.56
C LYS A 193 -31.46 -27.51 15.46
N LEU A 194 -31.36 -26.17 15.47
CA LEU A 194 -30.09 -25.45 15.44
C LEU A 194 -29.24 -25.77 16.66
N PHE A 195 -29.84 -25.76 17.85
CA PHE A 195 -29.16 -26.07 19.11
C PHE A 195 -28.60 -27.50 19.10
N ARG A 196 -29.40 -28.51 18.74
CA ARG A 196 -28.93 -29.90 18.62
C ARG A 196 -27.94 -30.12 17.51
N ALA A 197 -28.09 -29.40 16.40
CA ALA A 197 -27.12 -29.47 15.32
C ALA A 197 -25.75 -29.01 15.82
N GLN A 198 -25.68 -27.88 16.54
CA GLN A 198 -24.45 -27.42 17.14
C GLN A 198 -23.90 -28.37 18.21
N GLU A 199 -24.77 -28.87 19.12
CA GLU A 199 -24.41 -29.86 20.13
C GLU A 199 -23.92 -31.17 19.49
N SER A 200 -24.55 -31.62 18.39
CA SER A 200 -24.11 -32.82 17.65
C SER A 200 -22.73 -32.62 17.02
N VAL A 201 -22.43 -31.45 16.45
CA VAL A 201 -21.10 -31.11 15.95
C VAL A 201 -20.08 -31.12 17.07
N GLU A 202 -20.45 -30.65 18.24
CA GLU A 202 -19.64 -30.75 19.44
C GLU A 202 -19.46 -32.20 19.93
N ARG A 203 -20.44 -33.12 19.70
CA ARG A 203 -20.41 -34.53 20.09
C ARG A 203 -19.84 -35.46 19.01
N VAL A 204 -20.05 -35.21 17.70
CA VAL A 204 -19.65 -36.10 16.60
C VAL A 204 -18.13 -36.33 16.53
N GLY A 205 -17.33 -35.49 17.13
CA GLY A 205 -15.92 -35.77 17.36
C GLY A 205 -15.61 -36.97 18.29
N LEU A 206 -16.64 -37.54 18.94
CA LEU A 206 -16.46 -38.59 19.95
C LEU A 206 -16.83 -40.00 19.47
N SER A 207 -17.56 -40.18 18.38
CA SER A 207 -17.97 -41.46 17.89
C SER A 207 -17.02 -42.02 16.82
N GLY A 208 -15.98 -42.71 17.20
CA GLY A 208 -15.18 -43.57 16.31
C GLY A 208 -13.67 -43.26 16.21
N ARG A 209 -13.18 -42.20 16.78
CA ARG A 209 -11.72 -41.93 16.86
C ARG A 209 -11.21 -42.14 18.30
N VAL A 210 -10.02 -42.78 18.39
CA VAL A 210 -9.24 -42.83 19.63
C VAL A 210 -8.92 -41.40 20.05
N ALA A 211 -9.10 -41.04 21.31
CA ALA A 211 -8.80 -39.71 21.84
C ALA A 211 -7.39 -39.26 21.38
N PRO A 212 -7.25 -38.03 20.87
CA PRO A 212 -5.99 -37.56 20.30
C PRO A 212 -4.86 -37.64 21.35
N ARG A 213 -3.69 -38.11 20.94
CA ARG A 213 -2.52 -38.10 21.81
C ARG A 213 -2.05 -36.68 22.02
N VAL A 214 -2.25 -36.12 23.21
CA VAL A 214 -1.79 -34.80 23.59
C VAL A 214 -0.33 -34.86 24.03
N SER A 215 0.54 -34.17 23.34
CA SER A 215 1.93 -33.95 23.74
C SER A 215 2.19 -32.44 23.96
N ARG A 216 3.02 -32.13 24.97
CA ARG A 216 3.52 -30.75 25.12
C ARG A 216 4.75 -30.58 24.24
N MET A 217 4.92 -29.38 23.65
CA MET A 217 6.20 -29.00 23.03
C MET A 217 7.29 -29.04 24.09
N THR A 218 8.42 -29.65 23.78
CA THR A 218 9.59 -29.64 24.67
C THR A 218 10.22 -28.25 24.61
N HIS A 219 10.00 -27.47 25.66
CA HIS A 219 10.76 -26.26 25.93
C HIS A 219 11.85 -26.61 26.93
N ALA A 220 13.07 -26.19 26.68
CA ALA A 220 14.07 -26.19 27.74
C ALA A 220 13.63 -25.18 28.82
N SER A 221 13.56 -25.60 30.07
CA SER A 221 13.03 -24.84 31.20
C SER A 221 13.72 -23.49 31.36
N GLY A 222 13.11 -22.44 30.84
CA GLY A 222 13.36 -21.07 31.22
C GLY A 222 12.04 -20.48 31.69
N ALA A 223 12.04 -19.86 32.86
CA ALA A 223 10.87 -19.26 33.48
C ALA A 223 10.17 -18.29 32.51
N PHE A 224 8.90 -18.57 32.19
CA PHE A 224 8.08 -17.70 31.35
C PHE A 224 7.83 -16.38 32.10
N ALA A 225 8.60 -15.35 31.73
CA ALA A 225 8.17 -13.98 31.93
C ALA A 225 7.20 -13.64 30.80
N VAL A 226 6.01 -13.16 31.15
CA VAL A 226 5.06 -12.58 30.18
C VAL A 226 5.76 -11.44 29.47
N SER A 227 6.23 -11.69 28.23
CA SER A 227 6.92 -10.68 27.44
C SER A 227 5.93 -9.59 27.08
N ARG A 228 6.12 -8.44 27.70
CA ARG A 228 5.45 -7.20 27.35
C ARG A 228 5.81 -6.86 25.91
N MET A 229 4.87 -7.04 24.98
CA MET A 229 4.97 -6.42 23.66
C MET A 229 4.83 -4.90 23.80
N SER A 230 5.84 -4.25 24.38
CA SER A 230 6.07 -2.82 24.20
C SER A 230 6.96 -2.63 22.96
N GLY A 231 6.52 -3.14 21.82
CA GLY A 231 6.96 -2.61 20.57
C GLY A 231 6.35 -1.22 20.46
N SER A 232 7.06 -0.18 20.91
CA SER A 232 6.86 1.16 20.39
C SER A 232 7.14 1.06 18.89
N ALA A 233 6.09 0.71 18.12
CA ALA A 233 5.96 1.21 16.80
C ALA A 233 5.68 2.70 16.94
N GLU A 234 6.70 3.48 17.44
CA GLU A 234 6.88 4.75 16.80
C GLU A 234 6.81 4.41 15.33
N SER A 235 5.81 4.95 14.66
CA SER A 235 5.84 5.08 13.23
C SER A 235 7.06 5.96 12.94
N ASN A 236 8.23 5.34 13.03
CA ASN A 236 9.35 5.71 12.24
C ASN A 236 8.92 5.42 10.81
N ALA A 237 8.04 6.27 10.29
CA ALA A 237 8.12 6.78 8.94
C ALA A 237 9.42 7.63 8.81
N SER A 238 10.47 7.33 9.56
CA SER A 238 11.83 7.38 9.09
C SER A 238 11.91 6.17 8.15
N GLY A 239 11.39 6.35 6.92
CA GLY A 239 11.88 5.57 5.80
C GLY A 239 13.37 5.49 6.03
N ALA A 240 13.93 4.28 5.97
CA ALA A 240 15.36 4.05 5.97
C ALA A 240 15.95 5.23 5.23
N LYS A 241 16.67 6.10 5.95
CA LYS A 241 17.45 7.16 5.31
C LYS A 241 18.44 6.38 4.48
N SER A 242 18.07 6.08 3.25
CA SER A 242 19.04 5.78 2.24
C SER A 242 19.85 7.07 2.20
N ASP A 243 20.97 7.09 2.89
CA ASP A 243 21.92 8.19 2.91
C ASP A 243 22.60 8.35 1.54
N MET A 244 21.94 7.85 0.50
CA MET A 244 22.42 7.97 -0.87
C MET A 244 22.50 9.46 -1.23
N PRO A 245 23.69 10.01 -1.42
CA PRO A 245 23.88 11.42 -1.75
C PRO A 245 23.19 11.72 -3.08
N THR A 246 22.67 12.93 -3.24
CA THR A 246 21.92 13.35 -4.43
C THR A 246 22.71 13.12 -5.72
N THR A 247 24.03 13.24 -5.68
CA THR A 247 24.91 12.96 -6.83
C THR A 247 24.87 11.49 -7.28
N GLN A 248 24.80 10.55 -6.34
CA GLN A 248 24.68 9.13 -6.65
C GLN A 248 23.26 8.80 -7.18
N VAL A 249 22.21 9.45 -6.64
CA VAL A 249 20.85 9.31 -7.16
C VAL A 249 20.80 9.76 -8.62
N ILE A 250 21.36 10.93 -8.93
CA ILE A 250 21.43 11.45 -10.31
C ILE A 250 22.22 10.49 -11.22
N ALA A 251 23.38 10.02 -10.78
CA ALA A 251 24.20 9.10 -11.56
C ALA A 251 23.47 7.78 -11.86
N ARG A 252 22.71 7.26 -10.88
CA ARG A 252 21.90 6.05 -11.05
C ARG A 252 20.71 6.28 -11.99
N LEU A 253 19.98 7.39 -11.84
CA LEU A 253 18.90 7.75 -12.77
C LEU A 253 19.40 7.89 -14.20
N LEU A 254 20.56 8.54 -14.41
CA LEU A 254 21.18 8.68 -15.73
C LEU A 254 21.60 7.33 -16.33
N ARG A 255 22.05 6.39 -15.49
CA ARG A 255 22.40 5.03 -15.94
C ARG A 255 21.18 4.29 -16.48
N GLU A 256 20.01 4.49 -15.87
CA GLU A 256 18.74 3.88 -16.31
C GLU A 256 18.27 4.40 -17.68
N VAL A 257 18.72 5.58 -18.11
CA VAL A 257 18.47 6.11 -19.46
C VAL A 257 19.25 5.35 -20.54
N GLY A 258 20.26 4.55 -20.16
CA GLY A 258 21.16 3.86 -21.09
C GLY A 258 20.49 3.19 -22.29
N PRO A 259 19.39 2.40 -22.12
CA PRO A 259 18.66 1.78 -23.23
C PRO A 259 17.99 2.79 -24.18
N LEU A 260 17.64 3.99 -23.69
CA LEU A 260 16.90 5.04 -24.42
C LEU A 260 17.77 6.26 -24.76
N ARG A 261 19.11 6.12 -24.70
CA ARG A 261 20.04 7.22 -25.00
C ARG A 261 19.90 7.82 -26.41
N LYS A 262 19.53 6.99 -27.41
CA LYS A 262 19.34 7.49 -28.79
C LYS A 262 18.13 8.43 -28.91
N PRO A 263 16.90 8.06 -28.51
CA PRO A 263 15.77 8.98 -28.53
C PRO A 263 15.96 10.21 -27.62
N MET A 264 16.67 10.09 -26.49
CA MET A 264 17.02 11.23 -25.65
C MET A 264 17.98 12.21 -26.39
N ALA A 265 18.98 11.69 -27.08
CA ALA A 265 19.89 12.52 -27.88
C ALA A 265 19.14 13.24 -29.00
N ILE A 266 18.18 12.59 -29.68
CA ILE A 266 17.31 13.21 -30.68
C ILE A 266 16.48 14.34 -30.06
N ALA A 267 15.89 14.11 -28.89
CA ALA A 267 15.14 15.15 -28.16
C ALA A 267 15.98 16.37 -27.86
N CYS A 268 17.20 16.18 -27.34
CA CYS A 268 18.15 17.26 -27.09
C CYS A 268 18.54 18.01 -28.37
N ALA A 269 18.82 17.29 -29.47
CA ALA A 269 19.17 17.90 -30.75
C ALA A 269 18.02 18.73 -31.32
N CYS A 270 16.78 18.21 -31.28
CA CYS A 270 15.59 18.96 -31.68
C CYS A 270 15.39 20.21 -30.81
N GLY A 271 15.58 20.08 -29.50
CA GLY A 271 15.49 21.21 -28.58
C GLY A 271 16.53 22.29 -28.84
N ILE A 272 17.79 21.91 -29.04
CA ILE A 272 18.88 22.84 -29.40
C ILE A 272 18.51 23.59 -30.68
N LEU A 273 18.11 22.86 -31.74
CA LEU A 273 17.78 23.47 -33.03
C LEU A 273 16.53 24.37 -32.94
N GLY A 274 15.51 23.95 -32.17
CA GLY A 274 14.30 24.72 -31.91
C GLY A 274 14.56 26.04 -31.17
N HIS A 275 15.43 26.01 -30.14
CA HIS A 275 15.81 27.18 -29.38
C HIS A 275 16.76 28.11 -30.18
N LEU A 276 17.67 27.55 -30.97
CA LEU A 276 18.49 28.35 -31.91
C LEU A 276 17.57 29.10 -32.90
N ALA A 277 16.64 28.39 -33.54
CA ALA A 277 15.69 28.98 -34.46
C ALA A 277 14.82 30.08 -33.80
N ALA A 278 14.38 29.86 -32.56
CA ALA A 278 13.61 30.84 -31.80
C ALA A 278 14.41 32.12 -31.49
N THR A 279 15.68 31.99 -31.10
CA THR A 279 16.57 33.10 -30.74
C THR A 279 17.10 33.85 -31.95
N PHE A 280 17.41 33.14 -33.06
CA PHE A 280 17.89 33.81 -34.29
C PHE A 280 16.79 34.42 -35.13
N LEU A 281 15.52 34.03 -34.96
CA LEU A 281 14.38 34.62 -35.68
C LEU A 281 14.35 36.14 -35.56
N PRO A 282 14.33 36.80 -34.37
CA PRO A 282 14.37 38.26 -34.27
C PRO A 282 15.70 38.84 -34.70
N VAL A 283 16.82 38.12 -34.59
CA VAL A 283 18.13 38.60 -35.09
C VAL A 283 18.14 38.71 -36.60
N PHE A 284 17.60 37.73 -37.32
CA PHE A 284 17.46 37.82 -38.79
C PHE A 284 16.43 38.87 -39.20
N GLY A 285 15.38 39.13 -38.37
CA GLY A 285 14.47 40.27 -38.56
C GLY A 285 15.18 41.62 -38.53
N VAL A 286 16.08 41.80 -37.56
CA VAL A 286 16.95 42.97 -37.45
C VAL A 286 17.92 43.04 -38.66
N ALA A 287 18.52 41.90 -39.01
CA ALA A 287 19.41 41.87 -40.17
C ALA A 287 18.70 42.22 -41.48
N ALA A 288 17.46 41.81 -41.68
CA ALA A 288 16.62 42.17 -42.83
C ALA A 288 16.29 43.68 -42.84
N LEU A 289 15.95 44.26 -41.69
CA LEU A 289 15.68 45.69 -41.54
C LEU A 289 16.92 46.55 -41.95
N PHE A 290 18.09 46.19 -41.42
CA PHE A 290 19.32 46.86 -41.74
C PHE A 290 19.77 46.64 -43.20
N ALA A 291 19.57 45.46 -43.77
CA ALA A 291 19.85 45.18 -45.16
C ALA A 291 18.98 46.03 -46.12
N ALA A 292 17.70 46.28 -45.76
CA ALA A 292 16.81 47.19 -46.47
C ALA A 292 17.30 48.63 -46.38
N ALA A 293 17.96 49.02 -45.29
CA ALA A 293 18.56 50.33 -45.08
C ALA A 293 19.99 50.50 -45.65
N GLY A 294 20.53 49.46 -46.30
CA GLY A 294 21.85 49.49 -46.94
C GLY A 294 23.03 49.02 -46.03
N ALA A 295 22.79 48.69 -44.77
CA ALA A 295 23.77 48.12 -43.87
C ALA A 295 23.64 46.58 -43.78
N LYS A 296 24.74 45.82 -43.67
CA LYS A 296 24.70 44.37 -43.64
C LYS A 296 25.22 43.79 -42.31
N VAL A 297 24.45 42.93 -41.70
CA VAL A 297 24.86 42.08 -40.60
C VAL A 297 25.28 40.71 -41.18
N TRP A 298 26.45 40.20 -40.85
CA TRP A 298 27.07 38.97 -41.43
C TRP A 298 27.04 38.92 -42.96
N ASN A 299 27.13 40.09 -43.67
CA ASN A 299 27.07 40.22 -45.13
C ASN A 299 25.79 39.66 -45.79
N LEU A 300 24.69 39.48 -45.01
CA LEU A 300 23.44 38.94 -45.50
C LEU A 300 22.72 39.97 -46.39
N SER A 301 22.24 39.55 -47.54
CA SER A 301 21.31 40.34 -48.36
C SER A 301 19.90 40.31 -47.80
N LEU A 302 19.06 41.26 -48.15
CA LEU A 302 17.68 41.33 -47.72
C LEU A 302 16.89 40.03 -48.02
N PRO A 303 16.95 39.45 -49.24
CA PRO A 303 16.27 38.18 -49.52
C PRO A 303 16.80 37.02 -48.66
N ALA A 304 18.13 36.97 -48.43
CA ALA A 304 18.76 35.95 -47.63
C ALA A 304 18.34 36.05 -46.14
N ALA A 305 18.24 37.25 -45.59
CA ALA A 305 17.80 37.47 -44.21
C ALA A 305 16.31 37.12 -44.04
N ILE A 306 15.44 37.48 -45.00
CA ILE A 306 14.03 37.08 -44.98
C ILE A 306 13.89 35.55 -45.09
N ALA A 307 14.62 34.91 -46.00
CA ALA A 307 14.60 33.46 -46.16
C ALA A 307 15.01 32.74 -44.83
N ALA A 308 16.13 33.23 -44.21
CA ALA A 308 16.59 32.71 -42.92
C ALA A 308 15.54 32.86 -41.82
N MET A 309 14.84 34.02 -41.78
CA MET A 309 13.75 34.25 -40.83
C MET A 309 12.57 33.27 -41.02
N ILE A 310 12.15 33.03 -42.28
CA ILE A 310 11.07 32.08 -42.61
C ILE A 310 11.49 30.64 -42.24
N ILE A 311 12.70 30.25 -42.56
CA ILE A 311 13.28 28.92 -42.20
C ILE A 311 13.30 28.77 -40.68
N CYS A 312 13.75 29.75 -39.93
CA CYS A 312 13.72 29.72 -38.45
C CYS A 312 12.31 29.59 -37.89
N ALA A 313 11.33 30.29 -38.47
CA ALA A 313 9.93 30.22 -38.04
C ALA A 313 9.35 28.82 -38.23
N LEU A 314 9.61 28.18 -39.36
CA LEU A 314 9.16 26.80 -39.65
C LEU A 314 9.85 25.77 -38.75
N ILE A 315 11.18 25.86 -38.61
CA ILE A 315 11.97 24.96 -37.81
C ILE A 315 11.57 25.02 -36.33
N ARG A 316 11.35 26.25 -35.80
CA ARG A 316 10.99 26.47 -34.40
C ARG A 316 9.77 25.63 -33.98
N GLY A 317 8.69 25.66 -34.76
CA GLY A 317 7.45 24.93 -34.47
C GLY A 317 7.65 23.41 -34.51
N GLY A 318 8.20 22.92 -35.64
CA GLY A 318 8.41 21.47 -35.81
C GLY A 318 9.39 20.87 -34.80
N MET A 319 10.51 21.57 -34.55
CA MET A 319 11.50 21.08 -33.60
C MET A 319 11.01 21.11 -32.14
N ARG A 320 10.23 22.11 -31.76
CA ARG A 320 9.61 22.18 -30.42
C ARG A 320 8.65 21.02 -30.19
N TYR A 321 7.83 20.72 -31.20
CA TYR A 321 6.93 19.56 -31.13
C TYR A 321 7.73 18.25 -31.01
N ALA A 322 8.73 18.06 -31.87
CA ALA A 322 9.57 16.86 -31.87
C ALA A 322 10.32 16.69 -30.54
N GLU A 323 10.88 17.75 -29.98
CA GLU A 323 11.50 17.76 -28.67
C GLU A 323 10.54 17.26 -27.57
N GLN A 324 9.34 17.87 -27.47
CA GLN A 324 8.37 17.50 -26.45
C GLN A 324 7.90 16.05 -26.62
N TYR A 325 7.55 15.66 -27.84
CA TYR A 325 7.15 14.29 -28.14
C TYR A 325 8.21 13.29 -27.73
N MET A 326 9.49 13.52 -28.07
CA MET A 326 10.57 12.59 -27.73
C MET A 326 10.85 12.55 -26.23
N ASN A 327 10.80 13.69 -25.53
CA ASN A 327 11.00 13.77 -24.08
C ASN A 327 9.95 12.95 -23.35
N HIS A 328 8.66 13.10 -23.66
CA HIS A 328 7.59 12.32 -23.05
C HIS A 328 7.64 10.83 -23.45
N ASN A 329 7.96 10.53 -24.72
CA ASN A 329 8.14 9.14 -25.16
C ASN A 329 9.22 8.42 -24.34
N VAL A 330 10.37 9.07 -24.11
CA VAL A 330 11.44 8.52 -23.26
C VAL A 330 10.97 8.37 -21.83
N ALA A 331 10.32 9.41 -21.27
CA ALA A 331 9.84 9.40 -19.90
C ALA A 331 8.85 8.24 -19.66
N PHE A 332 7.82 8.11 -20.47
CA PHE A 332 6.81 7.04 -20.29
C PHE A 332 7.39 5.63 -20.43
N ARG A 333 8.34 5.42 -21.35
CA ARG A 333 9.06 4.14 -21.43
C ARG A 333 9.88 3.84 -20.19
N LEU A 334 10.54 4.86 -19.62
CA LEU A 334 11.29 4.71 -18.36
C LEU A 334 10.36 4.47 -17.17
N LEU A 335 9.22 5.16 -17.09
CA LEU A 335 8.21 4.90 -16.06
C LEU A 335 7.70 3.45 -16.10
N ALA A 336 7.38 2.93 -17.29
CA ALA A 336 7.00 1.53 -17.46
C ALA A 336 8.10 0.56 -16.99
N LEU A 337 9.37 0.86 -17.31
CA LEU A 337 10.52 0.09 -16.86
C LEU A 337 10.66 0.13 -15.33
N PHE A 338 10.52 1.31 -14.72
CA PHE A 338 10.59 1.46 -13.26
C PHE A 338 9.44 0.73 -12.57
N ARG A 339 8.20 0.82 -13.07
CA ARG A 339 7.07 0.04 -12.53
C ARG A 339 7.36 -1.45 -12.56
N SER A 340 7.87 -1.96 -13.68
CA SER A 340 8.23 -3.38 -13.81
C SER A 340 9.34 -3.79 -12.84
N LYS A 341 10.40 -2.98 -12.69
CA LYS A 341 11.50 -3.25 -11.73
C LYS A 341 11.03 -3.18 -10.29
N THR A 342 10.19 -2.20 -9.95
CA THR A 342 9.62 -2.04 -8.60
C THR A 342 8.75 -3.23 -8.25
N PHE A 343 7.87 -3.66 -9.17
CA PHE A 343 7.04 -4.83 -8.97
C PHE A 343 7.87 -6.12 -8.83
N ALA A 344 8.93 -6.28 -9.61
CA ALA A 344 9.86 -7.41 -9.47
C ALA A 344 10.57 -7.41 -8.11
N ALA A 345 10.94 -6.23 -7.59
CA ALA A 345 11.51 -6.09 -6.24
C ALA A 345 10.48 -6.45 -5.16
N LEU A 346 9.25 -5.92 -5.25
CA LEU A 346 8.16 -6.26 -4.33
C LEU A 346 7.90 -7.77 -4.29
N ARG A 347 7.83 -8.43 -5.46
CA ARG A 347 7.64 -9.88 -5.57
C ARG A 347 8.78 -10.66 -4.90
N ARG A 348 10.01 -10.18 -5.00
CA ARG A 348 11.18 -10.80 -4.36
C ARG A 348 11.17 -10.64 -2.83
N LEU A 349 10.67 -9.49 -2.34
CA LEU A 349 10.63 -9.16 -0.91
C LEU A 349 9.42 -9.74 -0.20
N ALA A 350 8.37 -10.11 -0.94
CA ALA A 350 7.15 -10.69 -0.39
C ALA A 350 7.38 -12.12 0.13
N PRO A 351 6.62 -12.55 1.19
CA PRO A 351 5.76 -11.71 2.01
C PRO A 351 6.51 -11.04 3.18
N ALA A 352 7.70 -11.53 3.53
CA ALA A 352 8.42 -11.25 4.77
C ALA A 352 8.70 -9.75 4.98
N LYS A 353 9.41 -9.11 4.06
CA LYS A 353 9.81 -7.71 4.16
C LYS A 353 8.67 -6.72 3.90
N LEU A 354 7.52 -7.21 3.39
CA LEU A 354 6.34 -6.39 3.13
C LEU A 354 5.32 -6.44 4.27
N SER A 355 5.34 -7.47 5.12
CA SER A 355 4.49 -7.57 6.29
C SER A 355 4.93 -6.51 7.33
N GLY A 356 4.14 -5.47 7.49
CA GLY A 356 4.46 -4.32 8.33
C GLY A 356 4.63 -3.00 7.56
N LYS A 357 4.81 -3.04 6.23
CA LYS A 357 4.71 -1.85 5.38
C LYS A 357 3.23 -1.59 5.04
N GLY A 358 2.79 -0.35 5.18
CA GLY A 358 1.41 0.04 4.84
C GLY A 358 1.07 -0.27 3.39
N LYS A 359 -0.08 -0.88 3.13
CA LYS A 359 -0.54 -1.18 1.75
C LYS A 359 -0.60 0.08 0.89
N GLY A 360 -1.07 1.21 1.46
CA GLY A 360 -1.12 2.50 0.77
C GLY A 360 0.26 3.04 0.40
N ASP A 361 1.27 2.89 1.27
CA ASP A 361 2.65 3.31 0.98
C ASP A 361 3.27 2.51 -0.18
N LEU A 362 3.01 1.19 -0.23
CA LEU A 362 3.46 0.34 -1.33
C LEU A 362 2.79 0.70 -2.67
N ILE A 363 1.49 1.03 -2.64
CA ILE A 363 0.76 1.50 -3.83
C ILE A 363 1.33 2.85 -4.28
N ALA A 364 1.48 3.81 -3.37
CA ALA A 364 2.05 5.13 -3.67
C ALA A 364 3.46 5.02 -4.27
N LEU A 365 4.25 4.05 -3.83
CA LEU A 365 5.60 3.82 -4.33
C LEU A 365 5.60 3.33 -5.80
N VAL A 366 4.64 2.47 -6.20
CA VAL A 366 4.53 1.96 -7.59
C VAL A 366 3.86 2.98 -8.52
N THR A 367 3.00 3.84 -8.00
CA THR A 367 2.24 4.85 -8.76
C THR A 367 2.91 6.22 -8.67
N THR A 368 2.63 6.95 -7.61
CA THR A 368 3.00 8.36 -7.43
C THR A 368 4.52 8.59 -7.43
N ASP A 369 5.31 7.74 -6.74
CA ASP A 369 6.75 7.92 -6.70
C ASP A 369 7.43 7.64 -8.05
N VAL A 370 6.93 6.64 -8.78
CA VAL A 370 7.41 6.39 -10.15
C VAL A 370 7.04 7.58 -11.06
N GLU A 371 5.81 8.12 -10.96
CA GLU A 371 5.39 9.28 -11.77
C GLU A 371 6.23 10.53 -11.50
N LEU A 372 6.64 10.76 -10.25
CA LEU A 372 7.54 11.87 -9.93
C LEU A 372 8.89 11.81 -10.66
N LEU A 373 9.32 10.63 -11.13
CA LEU A 373 10.54 10.49 -11.93
C LEU A 373 10.40 11.09 -13.34
N GLU A 374 9.18 11.25 -13.85
CA GLU A 374 8.93 11.91 -15.14
C GLU A 374 9.55 13.30 -15.19
N ILE A 375 9.45 14.05 -14.10
CA ILE A 375 10.02 15.41 -13.98
C ILE A 375 11.52 15.39 -14.26
N PHE A 376 12.25 14.38 -13.79
CA PHE A 376 13.68 14.25 -14.07
C PHE A 376 13.94 13.92 -15.53
N PHE A 377 13.22 12.95 -16.09
CA PHE A 377 13.52 12.45 -17.43
C PHE A 377 13.02 13.37 -18.54
N ALA A 378 11.80 13.91 -18.43
CA ALA A 378 11.22 14.79 -19.45
C ALA A 378 11.60 16.26 -19.29
N HIS A 379 11.75 16.75 -18.05
CA HIS A 379 11.83 18.18 -17.76
C HIS A 379 13.17 18.62 -17.14
N THR A 380 14.15 17.72 -16.97
CA THR A 380 15.48 18.09 -16.41
C THR A 380 16.62 17.80 -17.37
N ILE A 381 16.73 16.57 -17.87
CA ILE A 381 17.90 16.15 -18.67
C ILE A 381 17.99 17.02 -19.94
N SER A 382 16.91 17.04 -20.72
CA SER A 382 16.87 17.78 -22.00
C SER A 382 17.07 19.30 -21.81
N PRO A 383 16.36 20.01 -20.92
CA PRO A 383 16.59 21.43 -20.68
C PRO A 383 18.01 21.78 -20.23
N VAL A 384 18.65 20.95 -19.39
CA VAL A 384 20.05 21.19 -18.96
C VAL A 384 21.02 21.09 -20.13
N VAL A 385 20.89 20.02 -20.93
CA VAL A 385 21.74 19.82 -22.12
C VAL A 385 21.53 20.96 -23.15
N ILE A 386 20.27 21.34 -23.40
CA ILE A 386 19.90 22.41 -24.30
C ILE A 386 20.47 23.75 -23.82
N ALA A 387 20.31 24.10 -22.54
CA ALA A 387 20.82 25.34 -21.98
C ALA A 387 22.34 25.47 -22.10
N ILE A 388 23.08 24.39 -21.82
CA ILE A 388 24.55 24.37 -21.97
C ILE A 388 24.94 24.54 -23.44
N ALA A 389 24.39 23.73 -24.35
CA ALA A 389 24.71 23.76 -25.76
C ALA A 389 24.36 25.10 -26.42
N THR A 390 23.16 25.63 -26.15
CA THR A 390 22.73 26.93 -26.70
C THR A 390 23.56 28.09 -26.15
N THR A 391 23.93 28.07 -24.85
CA THR A 391 24.84 29.08 -24.29
C THR A 391 26.15 29.12 -25.01
N VAL A 392 26.76 27.95 -25.29
CA VAL A 392 28.01 27.88 -26.07
C VAL A 392 27.81 28.43 -27.47
N LEU A 393 26.76 28.00 -28.18
CA LEU A 393 26.51 28.44 -29.56
C LEU A 393 26.17 29.94 -29.65
N TYR A 394 25.42 30.49 -28.71
CA TYR A 394 25.14 31.94 -28.65
C TYR A 394 26.40 32.72 -28.33
N THR A 395 27.27 32.23 -27.44
CA THR A 395 28.56 32.87 -27.15
C THR A 395 29.43 32.93 -28.39
N VAL A 396 29.56 31.83 -29.14
CA VAL A 396 30.32 31.79 -30.42
C VAL A 396 29.71 32.79 -31.42
N ALA A 397 28.41 32.84 -31.57
CA ALA A 397 27.76 33.82 -32.47
C ALA A 397 28.02 35.28 -32.02
N LEU A 398 27.94 35.54 -30.72
CA LEU A 398 28.19 36.90 -30.18
C LEU A 398 29.65 37.33 -30.31
N LEU A 399 30.60 36.43 -30.19
CA LEU A 399 32.04 36.74 -30.41
C LEU A 399 32.31 37.34 -31.82
N THR A 400 31.51 36.92 -32.82
CA THR A 400 31.61 37.52 -34.20
C THR A 400 30.95 38.90 -34.31
N LEU A 401 30.09 39.26 -33.38
CA LEU A 401 29.36 40.54 -33.37
C LEU A 401 29.95 41.53 -32.37
N SER A 402 30.13 41.13 -31.12
CA SER A 402 30.64 41.93 -30.02
C SER A 402 31.20 41.07 -28.90
N PRO A 403 32.51 40.98 -28.67
CA PRO A 403 33.12 40.21 -27.58
C PRO A 403 32.65 40.68 -26.19
N ALA A 404 32.39 41.96 -25.98
CA ALA A 404 31.93 42.48 -24.71
C ALA A 404 30.52 41.97 -24.34
N ILE A 405 29.61 41.91 -25.33
CA ILE A 405 28.24 41.37 -25.12
C ILE A 405 28.33 39.83 -24.97
N ALA A 406 29.28 39.16 -25.62
CA ALA A 406 29.49 37.71 -25.43
C ALA A 406 29.88 37.36 -23.98
N VAL A 407 30.79 38.13 -23.37
CA VAL A 407 31.14 37.94 -21.93
C VAL A 407 29.95 38.23 -21.04
N THR A 408 29.20 39.30 -21.34
CA THR A 408 27.96 39.59 -20.57
C THR A 408 26.93 38.46 -20.64
N LEU A 409 26.75 37.80 -21.80
CA LEU A 409 25.88 36.64 -21.96
C LEU A 409 26.32 35.49 -21.08
N VAL A 410 27.63 35.15 -21.07
CA VAL A 410 28.14 34.03 -20.24
C VAL A 410 27.85 34.29 -18.74
N ILE A 411 28.18 35.51 -18.27
CA ILE A 411 27.90 35.89 -16.87
C ILE A 411 26.41 35.82 -16.57
N ALA A 412 25.55 36.35 -17.44
CA ALA A 412 24.11 36.33 -17.27
C ALA A 412 23.54 34.93 -17.22
N HIS A 413 23.92 34.04 -18.16
CA HIS A 413 23.48 32.66 -18.18
C HIS A 413 23.96 31.84 -16.99
N LEU A 414 25.21 32.05 -16.51
CA LEU A 414 25.70 31.42 -15.28
C LEU A 414 24.94 31.91 -14.05
N THR A 415 24.66 33.22 -13.98
CA THR A 415 23.90 33.81 -12.88
C THR A 415 22.47 33.28 -12.82
N VAL A 416 21.73 33.33 -13.94
CA VAL A 416 20.33 32.90 -14.01
C VAL A 416 20.20 31.38 -13.98
N GLY A 417 21.10 30.63 -14.63
CA GLY A 417 21.00 29.17 -14.77
C GLY A 417 21.63 28.36 -13.64
N ILE A 418 22.57 28.93 -12.86
CA ILE A 418 23.27 28.20 -11.79
C ILE A 418 23.13 28.90 -10.44
N VAL A 419 23.47 30.22 -10.37
CA VAL A 419 23.50 30.91 -9.07
C VAL A 419 22.08 31.04 -8.50
N LEU A 420 21.14 31.51 -9.30
CA LEU A 420 19.74 31.70 -8.89
C LEU A 420 19.07 30.41 -8.45
N PRO A 421 19.17 29.27 -9.20
CA PRO A 421 18.62 27.97 -8.73
C PRO A 421 19.25 27.46 -7.43
N LYS A 422 20.56 27.66 -7.21
CA LYS A 422 21.22 27.31 -5.96
C LYS A 422 20.69 28.13 -4.77
N LEU A 423 20.56 29.43 -4.92
CA LEU A 423 19.99 30.31 -3.89
C LEU A 423 18.54 29.91 -3.58
N PHE A 424 17.75 29.58 -4.60
CA PHE A 424 16.39 29.10 -4.42
C PHE A 424 16.38 27.78 -3.64
N ALA A 425 17.21 26.81 -4.02
CA ALA A 425 17.28 25.51 -3.35
C ALA A 425 17.61 25.65 -1.85
N THR A 426 18.53 26.55 -1.49
CA THR A 426 18.86 26.82 -0.07
C THR A 426 17.71 27.52 0.67
N ALA A 427 17.00 28.45 0.03
CA ALA A 427 15.89 29.18 0.63
C ALA A 427 14.64 28.33 0.90
N VAL A 428 14.49 27.21 0.18
CA VAL A 428 13.33 26.31 0.22
C VAL A 428 13.63 24.96 0.89
N GLY A 429 14.89 24.70 1.20
CA GLY A 429 15.46 23.37 1.52
C GLY A 429 14.75 22.48 2.56
N GLY A 430 13.96 23.01 3.50
CA GLY A 430 13.18 22.22 4.47
C GLY A 430 11.67 22.14 4.13
N LEU A 431 11.15 23.15 3.43
CA LEU A 431 9.71 23.37 3.28
C LEU A 431 8.99 22.26 2.48
N GLY A 432 9.65 21.70 1.48
CA GLY A 432 9.09 20.60 0.67
C GLY A 432 8.91 19.31 1.46
N GLY A 433 9.85 19.00 2.35
CA GLY A 433 9.76 17.85 3.25
C GLY A 433 8.63 17.99 4.27
N ASP A 434 8.44 19.19 4.82
CA ASP A 434 7.38 19.48 5.78
C ASP A 434 5.99 19.38 5.14
N ILE A 435 5.82 19.95 3.94
CA ILE A 435 4.58 19.83 3.16
C ILE A 435 4.23 18.35 2.90
N ARG A 436 5.22 17.53 2.53
CA ARG A 436 4.99 16.11 2.25
C ARG A 436 4.57 15.35 3.52
N ARG A 437 5.25 15.57 4.66
CA ARG A 437 4.88 14.92 5.93
C ARG A 437 3.46 15.29 6.35
N GLU A 438 3.10 16.57 6.27
CA GLU A 438 1.78 17.04 6.65
C GLU A 438 0.68 16.55 5.68
N SER A 439 1.00 16.45 4.37
CA SER A 439 0.09 15.84 3.39
C SER A 439 -0.15 14.37 3.69
N ALA A 440 0.91 13.59 3.95
CA ALA A 440 0.78 12.18 4.29
C ALA A 440 -0.03 11.96 5.59
N GLN A 441 0.18 12.79 6.61
CA GLN A 441 -0.61 12.74 7.84
C GLN A 441 -2.09 13.06 7.61
N LEU A 442 -2.40 14.01 6.72
CA LEU A 442 -3.78 14.32 6.35
C LEU A 442 -4.42 13.16 5.58
N ASP A 443 -3.69 12.56 4.65
CA ASP A 443 -4.16 11.42 3.87
C ASP A 443 -4.41 10.19 4.77
N ASP A 444 -3.52 9.92 5.73
CA ASP A 444 -3.67 8.85 6.72
C ASP A 444 -4.90 9.08 7.62
N GLU A 445 -5.11 10.32 8.12
CA GLU A 445 -6.27 10.67 8.95
C GLU A 445 -7.58 10.54 8.15
N MET A 446 -7.61 11.02 6.91
CA MET A 446 -8.79 10.87 6.05
C MET A 446 -9.12 9.40 5.76
N LEU A 447 -8.10 8.58 5.53
CA LEU A 447 -8.30 7.14 5.28
C LEU A 447 -8.80 6.44 6.55
N ASP A 448 -8.29 6.81 7.72
CA ASP A 448 -8.72 6.27 9.02
C ASP A 448 -10.18 6.66 9.31
N ASP A 449 -10.53 7.93 9.06
CA ASP A 449 -11.90 8.43 9.20
C ASP A 449 -12.88 7.75 8.22
N MET A 450 -12.46 7.48 6.98
CA MET A 450 -13.30 6.73 6.02
C MET A 450 -13.55 5.29 6.47
N ARG A 451 -12.54 4.62 7.02
CA ARG A 451 -12.68 3.25 7.53
C ARG A 451 -13.53 3.18 8.80
N GLY A 452 -13.37 4.18 9.66
CA GLY A 452 -14.13 4.32 10.89
C GLY A 452 -15.41 5.14 10.78
N LEU A 453 -15.96 5.35 9.57
CA LEU A 453 -17.11 6.23 9.34
C LEU A 453 -18.33 5.82 10.16
N ASP A 454 -18.59 4.53 10.27
CA ASP A 454 -19.69 4.00 11.07
C ASP A 454 -19.54 4.40 12.55
N GLU A 455 -18.33 4.33 13.09
CA GLU A 455 -18.06 4.74 14.47
C GLU A 455 -18.19 6.26 14.64
N ILE A 456 -17.72 7.05 13.67
CA ILE A 456 -17.88 8.52 13.69
C ILE A 456 -19.36 8.90 13.74
N ILE A 457 -20.20 8.22 12.97
CA ILE A 457 -21.63 8.45 12.94
C ILE A 457 -22.27 7.99 14.26
N ARG A 458 -21.96 6.78 14.73
CA ARG A 458 -22.48 6.19 15.98
C ARG A 458 -22.18 7.05 17.21
N PHE A 459 -20.97 7.63 17.26
CA PHE A 459 -20.55 8.50 18.36
C PHE A 459 -20.86 9.98 18.13
N GLY A 460 -21.45 10.38 16.99
CA GLY A 460 -21.80 11.76 16.69
C GLY A 460 -20.59 12.70 16.50
N GLN A 461 -19.42 12.16 16.14
CA GLN A 461 -18.14 12.90 16.07
C GLN A 461 -17.89 13.59 14.72
N GLY A 462 -18.86 13.58 13.79
CA GLY A 462 -18.67 14.10 12.42
C GLY A 462 -18.17 15.54 12.38
N HIS A 463 -18.74 16.44 13.22
CA HIS A 463 -18.32 17.85 13.27
C HIS A 463 -16.91 18.03 13.81
N ALA A 464 -16.52 17.27 14.84
CA ALA A 464 -15.17 17.34 15.42
C ALA A 464 -14.11 16.85 14.43
N ARG A 465 -14.37 15.73 13.73
CA ARG A 465 -13.48 15.19 12.70
C ARG A 465 -13.33 16.14 11.52
N LEU A 466 -14.41 16.68 11.00
CA LEU A 466 -14.37 17.69 9.94
C LEU A 466 -13.58 18.95 10.34
N ALA A 467 -13.73 19.41 11.59
CA ALA A 467 -12.95 20.53 12.10
C ALA A 467 -11.44 20.21 12.17
N GLY A 468 -11.07 18.99 12.56
CA GLY A 468 -9.70 18.48 12.54
C GLY A 468 -9.10 18.50 11.14
N ILE A 469 -9.76 17.84 10.17
CA ILE A 469 -9.36 17.83 8.75
C ILE A 469 -9.22 19.27 8.22
N ALA A 470 -10.19 20.16 8.48
CA ALA A 470 -10.15 21.54 8.02
C ALA A 470 -8.99 22.33 8.65
N SER A 471 -8.60 22.05 9.89
CA SER A 471 -7.47 22.71 10.55
C SER A 471 -6.14 22.29 9.92
N ARG A 472 -5.94 20.98 9.68
CA ARG A 472 -4.75 20.43 9.00
C ARG A 472 -4.65 20.91 7.55
N THR A 473 -5.79 20.92 6.84
CA THR A 473 -5.84 21.43 5.46
C THR A 473 -5.41 22.90 5.42
N ARG A 474 -5.84 23.73 6.39
CA ARG A 474 -5.40 25.14 6.48
C ARG A 474 -3.90 25.26 6.77
N SER A 475 -3.34 24.42 7.64
CA SER A 475 -1.91 24.37 7.91
C SER A 475 -1.13 24.01 6.63
N LEU A 476 -1.52 22.93 5.97
CA LEU A 476 -0.92 22.49 4.71
C LEU A 476 -1.01 23.57 3.64
N TRP A 477 -2.17 24.21 3.49
CA TRP A 477 -2.37 25.32 2.57
C TRP A 477 -1.43 26.49 2.86
N SER A 478 -1.27 26.87 4.13
CA SER A 478 -0.37 27.95 4.53
C SER A 478 1.10 27.68 4.15
N ARG A 479 1.55 26.42 4.29
CA ARG A 479 2.90 25.98 3.89
C ARG A 479 3.07 25.98 2.37
N ARG A 480 2.06 25.47 1.62
CA ARG A 480 2.05 25.50 0.16
C ARG A 480 2.04 26.95 -0.37
N ALA A 481 1.28 27.85 0.27
CA ALA A 481 1.27 29.26 -0.08
C ALA A 481 2.63 29.93 0.11
N ARG A 482 3.35 29.60 1.21
CA ARG A 482 4.72 30.10 1.44
C ARG A 482 5.69 29.59 0.36
N LEU A 483 5.61 28.31 -0.02
CA LEU A 483 6.43 27.74 -1.09
C LEU A 483 6.14 28.44 -2.42
N SER A 484 4.86 28.64 -2.75
CA SER A 484 4.43 29.34 -3.96
C SER A 484 4.89 30.80 -3.99
N ALA A 485 4.79 31.51 -2.85
CA ALA A 485 5.30 32.88 -2.72
C ALA A 485 6.81 32.94 -2.96
N LYS A 486 7.60 32.05 -2.32
CA LYS A 486 9.04 31.94 -2.57
C LYS A 486 9.36 31.67 -4.04
N ASN A 487 8.62 30.76 -4.67
CA ASN A 487 8.79 30.50 -6.10
C ASN A 487 8.50 31.74 -6.96
N GLY A 488 7.45 32.49 -6.61
CA GLY A 488 7.12 33.77 -7.26
C GLY A 488 8.22 34.83 -7.07
N ASP A 489 8.75 34.98 -5.86
CA ASP A 489 9.83 35.92 -5.54
C ASP A 489 11.08 35.63 -6.39
N PHE A 490 11.51 34.37 -6.45
CA PHE A 490 12.67 33.97 -7.24
C PHE A 490 12.45 34.08 -8.76
N ALA A 491 11.24 33.78 -9.24
CA ALA A 491 10.88 33.98 -10.65
C ALA A 491 10.91 35.49 -11.00
N GLY A 492 10.34 36.33 -10.14
CA GLY A 492 10.40 37.76 -10.28
C GLY A 492 11.82 38.32 -10.26
N PHE A 493 12.65 37.84 -9.31
CA PHE A 493 14.06 38.24 -9.26
C PHE A 493 14.83 37.78 -10.49
N GLY A 494 14.57 36.59 -11.03
CA GLY A 494 15.12 36.13 -12.29
C GLY A 494 14.74 37.02 -13.47
N ALA A 495 13.49 37.48 -13.54
CA ALA A 495 13.06 38.43 -14.58
C ALA A 495 13.80 39.79 -14.45
N VAL A 496 13.96 40.29 -13.23
CA VAL A 496 14.73 41.53 -12.98
C VAL A 496 16.20 41.37 -13.44
N LEU A 497 16.83 40.23 -13.14
CA LEU A 497 18.20 39.93 -13.59
C LEU A 497 18.31 39.92 -15.14
N VAL A 498 17.32 39.31 -15.82
CA VAL A 498 17.28 39.33 -17.30
C VAL A 498 17.19 40.74 -17.83
N VAL A 499 16.30 41.59 -17.29
CA VAL A 499 16.19 43.01 -17.68
C VAL A 499 17.50 43.75 -17.39
N LEU A 500 18.12 43.55 -16.24
CA LEU A 500 19.40 44.18 -15.87
C LEU A 500 20.50 43.83 -16.85
N PHE A 501 20.72 42.52 -17.16
CA PHE A 501 21.74 42.12 -18.11
C PHE A 501 21.46 42.59 -19.54
N THR A 502 20.18 42.66 -19.90
CA THR A 502 19.78 43.25 -21.18
C THR A 502 20.08 44.76 -21.23
N ALA A 503 19.84 45.48 -20.13
CA ALA A 503 20.19 46.91 -20.02
C ALA A 503 21.72 47.14 -20.07
N ILE A 504 22.50 46.29 -19.39
CA ILE A 504 23.98 46.30 -19.45
C ILE A 504 24.45 46.08 -20.90
N ALA A 505 23.88 45.12 -21.62
CA ALA A 505 24.26 44.90 -23.02
C ALA A 505 23.88 46.06 -23.91
N ALA A 506 22.76 46.72 -23.69
CA ALA A 506 22.37 47.95 -24.40
C ALA A 506 23.38 49.07 -24.12
N LEU A 507 23.75 49.30 -22.86
CA LEU A 507 24.75 50.28 -22.47
C LEU A 507 26.13 49.97 -23.11
N LEU A 508 26.56 48.74 -23.08
CA LEU A 508 27.82 48.32 -23.74
C LEU A 508 27.75 48.56 -25.25
N ALA A 509 26.63 48.25 -25.88
CA ALA A 509 26.44 48.54 -27.28
C ALA A 509 26.52 50.05 -27.59
N MET A 510 25.95 50.91 -26.77
CA MET A 510 26.06 52.36 -26.90
C MET A 510 27.49 52.88 -26.72
N VAL A 511 28.18 52.44 -25.67
CA VAL A 511 29.57 52.86 -25.38
C VAL A 511 30.52 52.39 -26.46
N THR A 512 30.40 51.16 -26.93
CA THR A 512 31.31 50.58 -27.97
C THR A 512 31.00 51.12 -29.36
N SER A 513 29.80 51.69 -29.61
CA SER A 513 29.48 52.36 -30.89
C SER A 513 30.10 53.73 -31.03
N GLY A 514 30.67 54.29 -29.97
CA GLY A 514 31.24 55.67 -29.98
C GLY A 514 30.19 56.76 -30.19
N THR A 515 28.89 56.43 -30.10
CA THR A 515 27.81 57.39 -30.18
C THR A 515 27.66 58.11 -28.84
N THR A 516 28.47 59.11 -28.59
CA THR A 516 28.11 60.18 -27.67
C THR A 516 26.93 60.92 -28.27
N MET A 517 25.75 60.86 -27.62
CA MET A 517 24.62 61.70 -28.04
C MET A 517 25.05 63.19 -28.05
N PRO A 518 25.15 63.87 -29.23
CA PRO A 518 25.31 65.30 -29.21
C PRO A 518 23.98 65.87 -28.72
N ILE A 519 24.02 66.55 -27.58
CA ILE A 519 22.98 67.47 -27.13
C ILE A 519 23.05 68.70 -28.07
N ALA A 520 22.65 68.55 -29.31
CA ALA A 520 22.59 69.65 -30.29
C ALA A 520 21.30 69.56 -31.12
N SER A 521 20.59 70.65 -31.23
CA SER A 521 19.35 71.05 -31.93
C SER A 521 18.64 69.99 -32.76
N ALA A 522 17.34 69.74 -32.48
CA ALA A 522 16.49 68.63 -32.86
C ALA A 522 16.33 68.29 -34.36
N ALA A 523 16.62 69.23 -35.29
CA ALA A 523 16.34 68.97 -36.69
C ALA A 523 17.54 68.52 -37.54
N SER A 524 18.76 68.88 -37.20
CA SER A 524 19.98 68.37 -37.86
C SER A 524 20.47 67.10 -37.23
N ALA A 525 20.09 66.84 -35.95
CA ALA A 525 20.40 65.63 -35.21
C ALA A 525 19.64 64.40 -35.76
N ALA A 526 18.41 64.54 -36.24
CA ALA A 526 17.61 63.41 -36.72
C ALA A 526 18.19 62.75 -37.97
N ALA A 527 18.69 63.51 -38.95
CA ALA A 527 19.29 62.96 -40.16
C ALA A 527 20.68 62.34 -39.90
N ALA A 528 21.50 63.00 -39.08
CA ALA A 528 22.79 62.44 -38.63
C ALA A 528 22.66 61.20 -37.72
N THR A 529 21.64 61.18 -36.86
CA THR A 529 21.31 60.01 -36.01
C THR A 529 20.85 58.84 -36.86
N ILE A 530 19.99 59.08 -37.87
CA ILE A 530 19.55 58.02 -38.80
C ILE A 530 20.74 57.45 -39.54
N GLN A 531 21.70 58.25 -40.00
CA GLN A 531 22.87 57.81 -40.76
C GLN A 531 23.88 57.06 -39.90
N THR A 532 24.02 57.41 -38.61
CA THR A 532 24.89 56.69 -37.68
C THR A 532 24.24 55.36 -37.22
N VAL A 533 22.93 55.30 -37.07
CA VAL A 533 22.20 54.07 -36.75
C VAL A 533 22.23 53.08 -37.92
N ILE A 534 22.30 53.55 -39.16
CA ILE A 534 22.38 52.69 -40.37
C ILE A 534 23.83 52.22 -40.63
N SER A 535 24.85 52.63 -39.87
CA SER A 535 26.21 52.17 -40.03
C SER A 535 26.40 50.65 -39.76
N ALA A 536 27.28 49.97 -40.46
CA ALA A 536 27.50 48.55 -40.30
C ALA A 536 27.96 48.17 -38.88
N PRO A 537 28.71 48.96 -38.11
CA PRO A 537 29.02 48.71 -36.70
C PRO A 537 27.80 48.76 -35.80
N ALA A 538 26.91 49.74 -35.96
CA ALA A 538 25.69 49.87 -35.18
C ALA A 538 24.73 48.70 -35.45
N ALA A 539 24.58 48.29 -36.71
CA ALA A 539 23.79 47.13 -37.07
C ALA A 539 24.26 45.83 -36.39
N ARG A 540 25.57 45.62 -36.29
CA ARG A 540 26.17 44.45 -35.58
C ARG A 540 25.89 44.52 -34.08
N LEU A 541 26.02 45.67 -33.44
CA LEU A 541 25.77 45.84 -32.02
C LEU A 541 24.30 45.68 -31.65
N ILE A 542 23.35 46.18 -32.47
CA ILE A 542 21.93 45.97 -32.28
C ILE A 542 21.56 44.50 -32.48
N ALA A 543 22.13 43.81 -33.48
CA ALA A 543 21.93 42.38 -33.65
C ALA A 543 22.48 41.58 -32.45
N ALA A 544 23.64 41.94 -31.89
CA ALA A 544 24.22 41.35 -30.71
C ALA A 544 23.33 41.56 -29.46
N PHE A 545 22.80 42.76 -29.28
CA PHE A 545 21.85 43.08 -28.22
C PHE A 545 20.58 42.22 -28.33
N VAL A 546 19.96 42.11 -29.49
CA VAL A 546 18.75 41.34 -29.73
C VAL A 546 19.03 39.85 -29.53
N LEU A 547 20.19 39.34 -29.93
CA LEU A 547 20.63 37.98 -29.71
C LEU A 547 20.69 37.66 -28.21
N LEU A 548 21.36 38.51 -27.40
CA LEU A 548 21.39 38.37 -25.95
C LEU A 548 20.00 38.43 -25.33
N ALA A 549 19.18 39.44 -25.69
CA ALA A 549 17.85 39.62 -25.13
C ALA A 549 16.91 38.42 -25.40
N SER A 550 17.09 37.75 -26.54
CA SER A 550 16.30 36.59 -26.96
C SER A 550 16.84 35.25 -26.45
N SER A 551 18.02 35.18 -25.81
CA SER A 551 18.75 33.95 -25.51
C SER A 551 18.33 33.27 -24.20
N PHE A 552 17.60 33.97 -23.31
CA PHE A 552 17.36 33.51 -21.94
C PHE A 552 16.36 32.34 -21.79
N GLY A 553 15.62 31.96 -22.83
CA GLY A 553 14.58 30.92 -22.75
C GLY A 553 15.06 29.61 -22.13
N PRO A 554 16.12 28.96 -22.64
CA PRO A 554 16.61 27.70 -22.05
C PRO A 554 17.14 27.88 -20.62
N THR A 555 17.78 28.99 -20.29
CA THR A 555 18.36 29.25 -18.97
C THR A 555 17.31 29.54 -17.91
N LEU A 556 16.25 30.26 -18.26
CA LEU A 556 15.11 30.51 -17.38
C LEU A 556 14.37 29.20 -17.05
N ALA A 557 14.29 28.25 -17.96
CA ALA A 557 13.72 26.93 -17.68
C ALA A 557 14.44 26.19 -16.54
N LEU A 558 15.76 26.42 -16.36
CA LEU A 558 16.53 25.81 -15.27
C LEU A 558 16.19 26.41 -13.90
N SER A 559 15.77 27.67 -13.84
CA SER A 559 15.50 28.34 -12.56
C SER A 559 14.32 27.71 -11.78
N ALA A 560 13.39 27.06 -12.46
CA ALA A 560 12.23 26.39 -11.87
C ALA A 560 12.51 24.92 -11.41
N LEU A 561 13.62 24.31 -11.81
CA LEU A 561 13.93 22.89 -11.53
C LEU A 561 14.06 22.54 -10.04
N PRO A 562 14.68 23.34 -9.16
CA PRO A 562 14.97 22.92 -7.79
C PRO A 562 13.71 22.60 -6.98
N ALA A 563 12.60 23.28 -7.21
CA ALA A 563 11.34 23.04 -6.51
C ALA A 563 10.78 21.64 -6.76
N ASN A 564 10.88 21.17 -7.99
CA ASN A 564 10.35 19.88 -8.43
C ASN A 564 11.32 18.72 -8.16
N LEU A 565 12.62 18.96 -8.33
CA LEU A 565 13.66 17.93 -8.18
C LEU A 565 13.81 17.41 -6.75
N THR A 566 13.52 18.22 -5.73
CA THR A 566 13.57 17.77 -4.34
C THR A 566 12.62 16.60 -4.09
N GLN A 567 11.41 16.66 -4.61
CA GLN A 567 10.42 15.57 -4.49
C GLN A 567 10.84 14.36 -5.33
N THR A 568 11.28 14.59 -6.57
CA THR A 568 11.76 13.54 -7.46
C THR A 568 12.93 12.73 -6.86
N PHE A 569 13.91 13.41 -6.25
CA PHE A 569 15.05 12.71 -5.63
C PHE A 569 14.65 11.97 -4.35
N ALA A 570 13.68 12.46 -3.59
CA ALA A 570 13.12 11.74 -2.44
C ALA A 570 12.39 10.47 -2.90
N ALA A 571 11.56 10.54 -3.94
CA ALA A 571 10.90 9.39 -4.55
C ALA A 571 11.91 8.37 -5.10
N ALA A 572 12.93 8.85 -5.82
CA ALA A 572 14.01 8.00 -6.35
C ALA A 572 14.78 7.25 -5.25
N ARG A 573 15.07 7.91 -4.11
CA ARG A 573 15.73 7.25 -2.96
C ARG A 573 14.87 6.13 -2.40
N ARG A 574 13.56 6.36 -2.23
CA ARG A 574 12.63 5.32 -1.73
C ARG A 574 12.56 4.13 -2.67
N LEU A 575 12.43 4.40 -3.98
CA LEU A 575 12.42 3.36 -5.00
C LEU A 575 13.72 2.54 -5.03
N PHE A 576 14.87 3.22 -4.99
CA PHE A 576 16.16 2.54 -4.99
C PHE A 576 16.38 1.76 -3.68
N ALA A 577 15.98 2.29 -2.53
CA ALA A 577 16.05 1.57 -1.26
C ALA A 577 15.24 0.27 -1.32
N LEU A 578 14.01 0.29 -1.89
CA LEU A 578 13.23 -0.92 -2.09
C LEU A 578 13.89 -1.90 -3.08
N MET A 579 14.44 -1.39 -4.19
CA MET A 579 15.06 -2.24 -5.20
C MET A 579 16.35 -2.92 -4.69
N ASP A 580 17.07 -2.25 -3.79
CA ASP A 580 18.33 -2.73 -3.21
C ASP A 580 18.12 -3.53 -1.93
N GLU A 581 16.89 -3.53 -1.38
CA GLU A 581 16.57 -4.28 -0.17
C GLU A 581 16.79 -5.78 -0.39
N THR A 582 17.52 -6.40 0.51
CA THR A 582 17.78 -7.84 0.47
C THR A 582 16.54 -8.62 0.88
N PRO A 583 16.18 -9.71 0.19
CA PRO A 583 15.08 -10.57 0.61
C PRO A 583 15.39 -11.22 1.96
N ALA A 584 14.34 -11.55 2.72
CA ALA A 584 14.49 -12.23 4.00
C ALA A 584 15.03 -13.66 3.85
N VAL A 585 14.83 -14.25 2.68
CA VAL A 585 15.23 -15.62 2.34
C VAL A 585 15.87 -15.64 0.96
N GLU A 586 17.02 -16.28 0.84
CA GLU A 586 17.67 -16.51 -0.46
C GLU A 586 17.30 -17.90 -0.99
N GLU A 587 16.66 -17.93 -2.15
CA GLU A 587 16.24 -19.16 -2.83
C GLU A 587 17.38 -19.68 -3.72
N ARG A 588 18.22 -20.58 -3.19
CA ARG A 588 19.40 -21.14 -3.88
C ARG A 588 19.40 -22.67 -3.94
N GLY A 589 18.37 -23.32 -3.36
CA GLY A 589 18.28 -24.77 -3.32
C GLY A 589 17.94 -25.39 -4.69
N ASP A 590 18.41 -26.60 -4.91
CA ASP A 590 18.21 -27.41 -6.12
C ASP A 590 17.70 -28.85 -5.84
N PHE A 591 17.56 -29.23 -4.56
CA PHE A 591 17.03 -30.56 -4.18
C PHE A 591 15.52 -30.65 -4.41
N LEU A 592 15.06 -31.83 -4.84
CA LEU A 592 13.67 -32.16 -5.16
C LEU A 592 13.20 -33.38 -4.35
N PRO A 593 13.16 -33.31 -3.00
CA PRO A 593 12.81 -34.46 -2.16
C PRO A 593 11.32 -34.82 -2.33
N ARG A 594 11.03 -36.14 -2.34
CA ARG A 594 9.65 -36.62 -2.14
C ARG A 594 9.23 -36.36 -0.70
N TYR A 595 7.94 -36.04 -0.48
CA TYR A 595 7.45 -35.80 0.87
C TYR A 595 7.37 -37.09 1.71
N HIS A 596 8.07 -37.10 2.82
CA HIS A 596 8.05 -38.19 3.85
C HIS A 596 7.83 -37.64 5.26
N GLY A 597 7.48 -36.38 5.39
CA GLY A 597 7.29 -35.67 6.64
C GLY A 597 8.07 -34.35 6.66
N MET A 598 7.84 -33.55 7.70
CA MET A 598 8.54 -32.30 7.93
C MET A 598 8.91 -32.19 9.41
N SER A 599 10.08 -31.65 9.72
CA SER A 599 10.55 -31.52 11.09
C SER A 599 11.08 -30.14 11.41
N MET A 600 10.93 -29.77 12.68
CA MET A 600 11.58 -28.59 13.27
C MET A 600 12.44 -29.10 14.45
N HIS A 601 13.71 -28.68 14.49
CA HIS A 601 14.65 -29.05 15.54
C HIS A 601 15.27 -27.82 16.17
N ASP A 602 15.03 -27.62 17.46
CA ASP A 602 15.61 -26.56 18.29
C ASP A 602 15.49 -25.16 17.71
N VAL A 603 14.32 -24.84 17.10
CA VAL A 603 14.10 -23.60 16.37
C VAL A 603 13.83 -22.45 17.31
N THR A 604 14.64 -21.38 17.15
CA THR A 604 14.44 -20.09 17.82
C THR A 604 14.24 -19.00 16.77
N PHE A 605 13.23 -18.14 16.96
CA PHE A 605 12.90 -17.07 16.03
C PHE A 605 12.24 -15.87 16.71
N GLY A 606 12.63 -14.66 16.29
CA GLY A 606 11.99 -13.38 16.61
C GLY A 606 12.01 -12.43 15.41
N TYR A 607 11.00 -11.59 15.26
CA TYR A 607 10.96 -10.53 14.22
C TYR A 607 11.87 -9.37 14.62
N GLY A 608 13.18 -9.57 14.70
CA GLY A 608 14.19 -8.54 14.93
C GLY A 608 15.11 -8.43 13.72
N ASN A 609 15.95 -7.40 13.65
CA ASN A 609 16.90 -7.18 12.54
C ASN A 609 17.77 -8.42 12.27
N SER A 610 17.31 -9.30 11.40
CA SER A 610 18.11 -10.36 10.84
C SER A 610 18.99 -9.74 9.75
N GLY A 611 20.25 -9.39 10.08
CA GLY A 611 21.24 -9.14 9.05
C GLY A 611 22.25 -8.00 9.22
N GLU A 612 22.37 -7.37 10.38
CA GLU A 612 23.56 -6.56 10.64
C GLU A 612 24.45 -7.27 11.64
N ALA A 613 25.56 -7.83 11.12
CA ALA A 613 26.70 -8.18 11.96
C ALA A 613 27.16 -6.92 12.71
N PRO A 614 27.56 -6.99 13.98
CA PRO A 614 28.02 -5.84 14.73
C PRO A 614 29.24 -5.25 14.01
N THR A 615 29.07 -4.07 13.38
CA THR A 615 30.20 -3.27 12.95
C THR A 615 30.93 -2.82 14.21
N SER A 616 32.11 -3.33 14.38
CA SER A 616 33.08 -2.94 15.41
C SER A 616 33.37 -1.44 15.29
N GLY A 617 32.81 -0.62 16.20
CA GLY A 617 33.17 0.79 16.31
C GLY A 617 32.21 1.60 17.17
N SER A 618 32.59 1.79 18.42
CA SER A 618 32.23 2.89 19.34
C SER A 618 30.75 3.19 19.56
N ASP A 619 30.19 2.59 20.61
CA ASP A 619 29.52 3.23 21.76
C ASP A 619 28.94 2.12 22.65
N ALA A 620 29.65 1.83 23.75
CA ALA A 620 29.40 0.68 24.63
C ALA A 620 28.28 0.90 25.66
N ASP A 621 27.42 1.91 25.51
CA ASP A 621 26.40 2.27 26.50
C ASP A 621 24.96 2.40 25.97
N ALA A 622 24.63 1.88 24.78
CA ALA A 622 23.24 1.74 24.39
C ALA A 622 22.73 0.37 24.86
N PRO A 623 21.60 0.26 25.63
CA PRO A 623 21.06 -1.04 26.00
C PRO A 623 20.64 -1.77 24.74
N GLU A 624 21.25 -2.92 24.49
CA GLU A 624 20.81 -3.89 23.48
C GLU A 624 19.33 -4.18 23.71
N SER A 625 18.45 -3.66 22.88
CA SER A 625 17.06 -4.10 22.82
C SER A 625 17.03 -5.49 22.19
N SER A 626 17.38 -6.52 22.98
CA SER A 626 17.11 -7.91 22.66
C SER A 626 15.59 -8.09 22.66
N ALA A 627 14.95 -7.97 21.48
CA ALA A 627 13.57 -8.40 21.32
C ALA A 627 13.53 -9.90 21.69
N GLU A 628 12.78 -10.25 22.75
CA GLU A 628 12.61 -11.62 23.18
C GLU A 628 12.12 -12.48 22.01
N PRO A 629 12.67 -13.68 21.80
CA PRO A 629 12.26 -14.54 20.70
C PRO A 629 10.79 -14.96 20.86
N ILE A 630 10.04 -14.92 19.78
CA ILE A 630 8.63 -15.37 19.75
C ILE A 630 8.55 -16.91 19.85
N LEU A 631 9.51 -17.59 19.25
CA LEU A 631 9.68 -19.03 19.34
C LEU A 631 11.06 -19.31 19.96
N SER A 632 11.11 -20.12 21.01
CA SER A 632 12.34 -20.47 21.70
C SER A 632 12.47 -22.00 21.78
N HIS A 633 13.51 -22.54 21.14
CA HIS A 633 13.86 -23.97 21.22
C HIS A 633 12.72 -24.94 20.86
N VAL A 634 11.94 -24.59 19.81
CA VAL A 634 10.77 -25.36 19.39
C VAL A 634 11.21 -26.57 18.57
N SER A 635 10.73 -27.77 18.97
CA SER A 635 10.98 -29.03 18.25
C SER A 635 9.70 -29.84 18.14
N PHE A 636 9.37 -30.31 16.93
CA PHE A 636 8.29 -31.27 16.65
C PHE A 636 8.38 -31.79 15.21
N ASP A 637 7.67 -32.91 14.98
CA ASP A 637 7.61 -33.56 13.67
C ASP A 637 6.18 -33.60 13.14
N ILE A 638 6.04 -33.28 11.86
CA ILE A 638 4.80 -33.44 11.09
C ILE A 638 4.91 -34.77 10.36
N PRO A 639 3.96 -35.69 10.58
CA PRO A 639 4.00 -37.04 9.97
C PRO A 639 3.75 -36.96 8.45
N GLN A 640 4.02 -38.06 7.75
CA GLN A 640 3.79 -38.19 6.31
C GLN A 640 2.30 -38.11 5.95
N HIS A 641 1.40 -38.55 6.81
CA HIS A 641 -0.04 -38.59 6.61
C HIS A 641 -0.78 -38.24 7.90
N GLY A 642 -2.06 -37.85 7.77
CA GLY A 642 -2.92 -37.57 8.91
C GLY A 642 -2.89 -36.11 9.34
N ILE A 643 -3.59 -35.80 10.44
CA ILE A 643 -3.80 -34.44 10.94
C ILE A 643 -3.03 -34.22 12.24
N LEU A 644 -2.05 -33.33 12.21
CA LEU A 644 -1.38 -32.80 13.40
C LEU A 644 -2.02 -31.49 13.83
N GLY A 645 -2.61 -31.42 15.02
CA GLY A 645 -3.15 -30.22 15.62
C GLY A 645 -2.09 -29.44 16.42
N ILE A 646 -2.00 -28.14 16.26
CA ILE A 646 -1.25 -27.24 17.15
C ILE A 646 -2.25 -26.35 17.88
N GLN A 647 -2.34 -26.48 19.18
CA GLN A 647 -3.26 -25.77 20.05
C GLN A 647 -2.52 -24.83 21.01
N GLY A 648 -3.01 -23.63 21.21
CA GLY A 648 -2.47 -22.68 22.18
C GLY A 648 -3.18 -21.33 22.15
N PRO A 649 -3.00 -20.49 23.19
CA PRO A 649 -3.60 -19.18 23.26
C PRO A 649 -3.18 -18.26 22.09
N SER A 650 -3.99 -17.23 21.83
CA SER A 650 -3.62 -16.22 20.82
C SER A 650 -2.30 -15.51 21.20
N GLY A 651 -1.50 -15.13 20.19
CA GLY A 651 -0.23 -14.42 20.43
C GLY A 651 0.99 -15.30 20.77
N ARG A 652 0.83 -16.63 20.90
CA ARG A 652 1.94 -17.57 21.25
C ARG A 652 2.85 -17.94 20.07
N GLY A 653 2.75 -17.31 18.92
CA GLY A 653 3.64 -17.58 17.79
C GLY A 653 3.17 -18.67 16.83
N LYS A 654 1.91 -19.15 16.91
CA LYS A 654 1.36 -20.21 16.04
C LYS A 654 1.47 -19.88 14.55
N SER A 655 1.01 -18.69 14.14
CA SER A 655 1.11 -18.23 12.75
C SER A 655 2.57 -17.97 12.32
N THR A 656 3.44 -17.57 13.27
CA THR A 656 4.89 -17.44 13.02
C THR A 656 5.52 -18.78 12.69
N LEU A 657 5.11 -19.81 13.40
CA LEU A 657 5.55 -21.20 13.14
C LEU A 657 5.16 -21.65 11.73
N LEU A 658 3.91 -21.42 11.29
CA LEU A 658 3.47 -21.73 9.93
C LEU A 658 4.30 -20.98 8.87
N LYS A 659 4.60 -19.72 9.12
CA LYS A 659 5.42 -18.89 8.22
C LYS A 659 6.86 -19.41 8.10
N LEU A 660 7.45 -19.96 9.16
CA LEU A 660 8.76 -20.62 9.13
C LEU A 660 8.71 -21.94 8.35
N LEU A 661 7.67 -22.75 8.55
CA LEU A 661 7.46 -23.98 7.78
C LEU A 661 7.30 -23.68 6.28
N MET A 662 6.63 -22.59 5.91
CA MET A 662 6.53 -22.12 4.53
C MET A 662 7.83 -21.48 4.01
N ARG A 663 8.82 -21.31 4.88
CA ARG A 663 10.07 -20.58 4.60
C ARG A 663 9.84 -19.17 4.09
N TYR A 664 8.95 -18.42 4.74
CA TYR A 664 8.86 -16.98 4.52
C TYR A 664 10.00 -16.23 5.24
N TRP A 665 10.52 -16.83 6.31
CA TRP A 665 11.75 -16.46 7.02
C TRP A 665 12.58 -17.70 7.28
N ASP A 666 13.89 -17.55 7.41
CA ASP A 666 14.76 -18.57 7.97
C ASP A 666 14.86 -18.37 9.50
N PRO A 667 14.97 -19.45 10.32
CA PRO A 667 15.12 -19.34 11.77
C PRO A 667 16.47 -18.71 12.15
N GLN A 668 16.55 -18.08 13.32
CA GLN A 668 17.80 -17.54 13.87
C GLN A 668 18.73 -18.64 14.36
N SER A 669 18.17 -19.70 14.93
CA SER A 669 18.89 -20.93 15.27
C SER A 669 17.97 -22.15 15.10
N GLY A 670 18.57 -23.33 15.03
CA GLY A 670 17.86 -24.59 14.77
C GLY A 670 17.70 -24.90 13.29
N LEU A 671 16.90 -25.89 12.99
CA LEU A 671 16.74 -26.42 11.64
C LEU A 671 15.27 -26.72 11.34
N VAL A 672 14.82 -26.32 10.15
CA VAL A 672 13.56 -26.76 9.55
C VAL A 672 13.89 -27.59 8.32
N ALA A 673 13.42 -28.85 8.29
CA ALA A 673 13.72 -29.78 7.23
C ALA A 673 12.42 -30.42 6.69
N LEU A 674 12.38 -30.68 5.39
CA LEU A 674 11.34 -31.41 4.70
C LEU A 674 11.97 -32.73 4.18
N SER A 675 11.45 -33.87 4.65
CA SER A 675 12.00 -35.20 4.31
C SER A 675 13.51 -35.28 4.59
N GLU A 676 13.93 -34.78 5.77
CA GLU A 676 15.33 -34.74 6.24
C GLU A 676 16.24 -33.76 5.50
N VAL A 677 15.75 -33.09 4.42
CA VAL A 677 16.50 -32.08 3.67
C VAL A 677 16.20 -30.69 4.24
N PRO A 678 17.21 -29.91 4.63
CA PRO A 678 17.03 -28.53 5.09
C PRO A 678 16.29 -27.66 4.05
N LEU A 679 15.30 -26.87 4.46
CA LEU A 679 14.51 -26.03 3.55
C LEU A 679 15.35 -25.12 2.64
N PRO A 680 16.47 -24.52 3.07
CA PRO A 680 17.34 -23.73 2.21
C PRO A 680 17.95 -24.47 1.02
N GLN A 681 18.07 -25.78 1.09
CA GLN A 681 18.64 -26.62 0.03
C GLN A 681 17.61 -27.09 -1.00
N ILE A 682 16.31 -26.92 -0.72
CA ILE A 682 15.22 -27.38 -1.58
C ILE A 682 14.89 -26.30 -2.62
N ASP A 683 14.69 -26.74 -3.87
CA ASP A 683 14.21 -25.87 -4.95
C ASP A 683 12.89 -25.18 -4.56
N ALA A 684 12.82 -23.87 -4.74
CA ALA A 684 11.69 -23.07 -4.30
C ALA A 684 10.39 -23.41 -5.02
N HIS A 685 10.46 -23.78 -6.30
CA HIS A 685 9.29 -24.14 -7.10
C HIS A 685 8.76 -25.52 -6.65
N HIS A 686 9.68 -26.47 -6.44
CA HIS A 686 9.33 -27.79 -5.93
C HIS A 686 8.72 -27.71 -4.52
N ARG A 687 9.33 -26.93 -3.61
CA ARG A 687 8.79 -26.71 -2.26
C ARG A 687 7.35 -26.20 -2.30
N ARG A 688 7.04 -25.21 -3.13
CA ARG A 688 5.68 -24.69 -3.29
C ARG A 688 4.69 -25.66 -3.93
N ARG A 689 5.16 -26.69 -4.62
CA ARG A 689 4.31 -27.80 -5.11
C ARG A 689 4.02 -28.82 -4.02
N VAL A 690 4.99 -29.11 -3.16
CA VAL A 690 4.86 -30.10 -2.09
C VAL A 690 4.04 -29.57 -0.92
N GLN A 691 4.14 -28.27 -0.60
CA GLN A 691 3.46 -27.65 0.53
C GLN A 691 2.63 -26.43 0.13
N THR A 692 1.47 -26.29 0.77
CA THR A 692 0.57 -25.14 0.61
C THR A 692 0.03 -24.69 1.95
N MET A 693 -0.42 -23.44 2.02
CA MET A 693 -0.98 -22.85 3.25
C MET A 693 -2.28 -22.13 2.93
N MET A 694 -3.30 -22.36 3.75
CA MET A 694 -4.50 -21.56 3.84
C MET A 694 -4.42 -20.71 5.11
N GLY A 695 -4.37 -19.37 4.93
CA GLY A 695 -4.35 -18.42 6.04
C GLY A 695 -5.73 -18.20 6.64
N GLN A 696 -5.77 -17.43 7.74
CA GLN A 696 -7.00 -17.09 8.46
C GLN A 696 -7.99 -16.33 7.57
N GLU A 697 -7.50 -15.46 6.67
CA GLU A 697 -8.33 -14.73 5.69
C GLU A 697 -8.07 -15.27 4.29
N THR A 698 -9.13 -15.56 3.56
CA THR A 698 -9.06 -15.97 2.15
C THR A 698 -9.22 -14.75 1.25
N TYR A 699 -8.16 -14.41 0.51
CA TYR A 699 -8.20 -13.35 -0.48
C TYR A 699 -8.69 -13.87 -1.83
N LEU A 700 -9.74 -13.25 -2.36
CA LEU A 700 -10.19 -13.42 -3.72
C LEU A 700 -9.83 -12.16 -4.52
N PHE A 701 -9.25 -12.36 -5.69
CA PHE A 701 -8.95 -11.27 -6.61
C PHE A 701 -10.21 -10.87 -7.37
N ASP A 702 -10.32 -9.60 -7.73
CA ASP A 702 -11.38 -9.12 -8.61
C ASP A 702 -11.37 -9.90 -9.93
N GLY A 703 -12.55 -10.35 -10.33
CA GLY A 703 -12.74 -11.29 -11.43
C GLY A 703 -13.81 -12.33 -11.10
N THR A 704 -13.77 -13.46 -11.77
CA THR A 704 -14.73 -14.56 -11.61
C THR A 704 -14.27 -15.62 -10.62
N ILE A 705 -15.18 -16.48 -10.14
CA ILE A 705 -14.84 -17.68 -9.34
C ILE A 705 -13.86 -18.56 -10.13
N ARG A 706 -14.10 -18.78 -11.42
CA ARG A 706 -13.23 -19.53 -12.33
C ARG A 706 -11.79 -18.99 -12.31
N GLU A 707 -11.61 -17.71 -12.56
CA GLU A 707 -10.28 -17.08 -12.57
C GLU A 707 -9.56 -17.24 -11.24
N ASN A 708 -10.30 -17.11 -10.15
CA ASN A 708 -9.79 -17.31 -8.81
C ASN A 708 -9.36 -18.77 -8.53
N LEU A 709 -10.06 -19.76 -9.04
CA LEU A 709 -9.69 -21.18 -8.93
C LEU A 709 -8.48 -21.52 -9.80
N LEU A 710 -8.42 -21.02 -11.04
CA LEU A 710 -7.31 -21.26 -11.97
C LEU A 710 -5.94 -20.76 -11.46
N MET A 711 -5.92 -19.81 -10.51
CA MET A 711 -4.68 -19.37 -9.86
C MET A 711 -3.98 -20.48 -9.06
N ALA A 712 -4.72 -21.49 -8.61
CA ALA A 712 -4.15 -22.62 -7.86
C ALA A 712 -3.54 -23.68 -8.80
N CYS A 713 -3.86 -23.66 -10.09
CA CYS A 713 -3.36 -24.62 -11.05
C CYS A 713 -1.95 -24.27 -11.53
N ASP A 714 -1.02 -25.20 -11.53
CA ASP A 714 0.33 -24.99 -12.06
C ASP A 714 0.29 -24.95 -13.61
N ARG A 715 0.93 -23.95 -14.19
CA ARG A 715 1.06 -23.85 -15.66
C ARG A 715 1.81 -25.03 -16.30
N GLY A 716 2.58 -25.81 -15.54
CA GLY A 716 3.30 -26.97 -16.00
C GLY A 716 2.46 -28.25 -16.12
N ASP A 717 1.29 -28.31 -15.47
CA ASP A 717 0.41 -29.49 -15.52
C ASP A 717 -0.58 -29.41 -16.69
N ALA A 718 -0.87 -28.20 -17.19
CA ALA A 718 -1.70 -28.03 -18.37
C ALA A 718 -1.03 -28.53 -19.67
N ASP A 719 0.29 -28.41 -19.80
CA ASP A 719 1.05 -28.95 -20.93
C ASP A 719 1.19 -30.47 -20.88
N ARG A 720 1.08 -31.11 -19.71
CA ARG A 720 1.14 -32.55 -19.53
C ARG A 720 -0.19 -33.26 -19.72
N ALA A 721 -1.31 -32.62 -19.39
CA ALA A 721 -2.65 -33.16 -19.58
C ALA A 721 -3.06 -33.19 -21.07
N GLY A 722 -2.49 -32.30 -21.89
CA GLY A 722 -2.68 -32.31 -23.34
C GLY A 722 -1.86 -33.35 -24.09
N ASN A 723 -0.83 -33.94 -23.49
CA ASN A 723 0.10 -34.90 -24.14
C ASN A 723 -0.01 -36.33 -23.59
N ALA A 724 -1.07 -36.67 -22.88
CA ALA A 724 -1.31 -38.07 -22.41
C ALA A 724 -1.83 -39.01 -23.53
N GLY A 725 -1.39 -38.82 -24.76
CA GLY A 725 -1.80 -39.57 -25.94
C GLY A 725 -0.69 -40.21 -26.75
N ASP A 726 0.57 -40.27 -26.27
CA ASP A 726 1.63 -41.02 -27.00
C ASP A 726 2.64 -41.67 -26.04
N PRO A 727 2.68 -43.03 -25.95
CA PRO A 727 3.62 -43.71 -25.04
C PRO A 727 4.88 -44.16 -25.78
N ASP A 728 5.58 -43.25 -26.48
CA ASP A 728 6.92 -43.59 -27.00
C ASP A 728 7.77 -42.33 -27.20
N ASP A 729 8.51 -41.97 -26.12
CA ASP A 729 9.82 -41.31 -26.26
C ASP A 729 10.55 -41.29 -24.90
N SER A 730 11.12 -42.44 -24.53
CA SER A 730 12.18 -42.54 -23.56
C SER A 730 13.52 -42.46 -24.28
N ALA A 731 14.17 -41.33 -24.25
CA ALA A 731 15.62 -41.11 -24.24
C ALA A 731 15.98 -39.75 -24.87
N THR A 732 16.32 -38.81 -24.05
CA THR A 732 17.60 -38.08 -24.17
C THR A 732 17.69 -36.99 -23.08
N SER A 733 18.44 -37.32 -22.08
CA SER A 733 18.98 -36.41 -21.07
C SER A 733 20.08 -35.55 -21.69
N GLY A 734 20.08 -34.26 -21.31
CA GLY A 734 21.31 -33.49 -21.29
C GLY A 734 21.38 -32.33 -22.28
N ARG A 735 21.16 -31.17 -21.76
CA ARG A 735 21.86 -29.89 -21.96
C ARG A 735 20.93 -28.71 -21.86
N ALA A 736 20.85 -28.13 -20.67
CA ALA A 736 20.33 -26.76 -20.51
C ALA A 736 21.31 -25.79 -21.19
N LEU A 737 21.01 -25.36 -22.38
CA LEU A 737 21.62 -24.21 -23.02
C LEU A 737 21.04 -22.95 -22.42
N LEU A 738 21.92 -22.14 -21.85
CA LEU A 738 21.69 -20.76 -21.48
C LEU A 738 21.20 -19.99 -22.72
N THR A 739 19.91 -19.70 -22.79
CA THR A 739 19.38 -18.77 -23.77
C THR A 739 19.59 -17.34 -23.24
N PRO A 740 20.18 -16.44 -24.04
CA PRO A 740 20.30 -15.03 -23.68
C PRO A 740 18.91 -14.37 -23.58
N PRO A 741 18.77 -13.29 -22.79
CA PRO A 741 17.49 -12.61 -22.66
C PRO A 741 17.00 -12.10 -24.00
N ALA A 742 15.74 -12.38 -24.30
CA ALA A 742 15.08 -11.97 -25.53
C ALA A 742 15.21 -10.45 -25.77
N PRO A 743 15.37 -10.02 -27.05
CA PRO A 743 15.46 -8.61 -27.37
C PRO A 743 14.16 -7.88 -27.02
N PRO A 744 14.20 -6.56 -26.78
CA PRO A 744 13.03 -5.80 -26.35
C PRO A 744 11.93 -5.86 -27.43
N VAL A 745 10.78 -6.35 -27.02
CA VAL A 745 9.56 -6.46 -27.84
C VAL A 745 9.15 -5.08 -28.34
N SER A 746 8.97 -4.93 -29.64
CA SER A 746 8.44 -3.72 -30.26
C SER A 746 6.98 -3.50 -29.82
N TRP A 747 6.64 -2.28 -29.43
CA TRP A 747 5.35 -1.90 -28.82
C TRP A 747 4.12 -2.19 -29.72
N ASN A 748 4.27 -2.34 -31.00
CA ASN A 748 3.16 -2.65 -31.93
C ASN A 748 2.72 -4.10 -31.93
N ALA A 749 3.42 -5.01 -31.20
CA ALA A 749 3.06 -6.42 -31.08
C ALA A 749 2.44 -6.76 -29.71
N ALA A 750 2.44 -5.82 -28.74
CA ALA A 750 1.99 -6.12 -27.38
C ALA A 750 0.46 -6.13 -27.23
N ASP A 751 -0.27 -5.29 -27.99
CA ASP A 751 -1.73 -5.24 -27.90
C ASP A 751 -2.43 -6.45 -28.55
N SER A 752 -1.79 -7.11 -29.50
CA SER A 752 -2.32 -8.35 -30.08
C SER A 752 -1.86 -9.62 -29.35
N ALA A 753 -0.76 -9.55 -28.56
CA ALA A 753 -0.23 -10.70 -27.81
C ALA A 753 -0.85 -10.87 -26.42
N LEU A 754 -1.52 -9.85 -25.89
CA LEU A 754 -2.26 -9.94 -24.62
C LEU A 754 -3.66 -10.57 -24.81
N SER A 755 -4.21 -10.53 -26.02
CA SER A 755 -5.53 -11.09 -26.32
C SER A 755 -5.51 -12.58 -26.76
N THR A 756 -4.32 -13.21 -26.93
CA THR A 756 -4.21 -14.60 -27.44
C THR A 756 -3.28 -15.48 -26.60
N ARG A 757 -2.98 -15.13 -25.34
CA ARG A 757 -2.43 -16.12 -24.42
C ARG A 757 -3.58 -17.02 -23.96
N SER A 758 -3.74 -18.17 -24.61
CA SER A 758 -4.61 -19.24 -24.18
C SER A 758 -4.36 -19.48 -22.67
N THR A 759 -5.36 -19.17 -21.85
CA THR A 759 -5.43 -19.65 -20.47
C THR A 759 -5.31 -21.17 -20.52
N PRO A 760 -4.53 -21.82 -19.64
CA PRO A 760 -4.48 -23.26 -19.58
C PRO A 760 -5.92 -23.76 -19.40
N SER A 761 -6.42 -24.58 -20.31
CA SER A 761 -7.76 -25.11 -20.25
C SER A 761 -7.81 -26.27 -19.25
N VAL A 762 -7.82 -25.92 -17.96
CA VAL A 762 -8.28 -26.87 -16.94
C VAL A 762 -9.77 -27.03 -17.16
N GLY A 763 -10.22 -28.24 -17.43
CA GLY A 763 -11.63 -28.52 -17.71
C GLY A 763 -12.53 -28.13 -16.53
N ASP A 764 -13.71 -27.65 -16.82
CA ASP A 764 -14.72 -27.30 -15.82
C ASP A 764 -14.99 -28.43 -14.82
N ASP A 765 -14.90 -29.68 -15.28
CA ASP A 765 -15.08 -30.87 -14.45
C ASP A 765 -14.07 -30.94 -13.29
N VAL A 766 -12.82 -30.52 -13.52
CA VAL A 766 -11.79 -30.50 -12.48
C VAL A 766 -12.08 -29.39 -11.46
N LEU A 767 -12.49 -28.23 -11.92
CA LEU A 767 -12.86 -27.11 -11.04
C LEU A 767 -14.10 -27.47 -10.20
N ARG A 768 -15.11 -28.06 -10.83
CA ARG A 768 -16.34 -28.53 -10.16
C ARG A 768 -16.07 -29.63 -9.15
N ALA A 769 -15.19 -30.58 -9.48
CA ALA A 769 -14.77 -31.62 -8.55
C ALA A 769 -14.06 -31.06 -7.30
N ALA A 770 -13.22 -30.02 -7.47
CA ALA A 770 -12.58 -29.35 -6.35
C ALA A 770 -13.59 -28.57 -5.49
N LEU A 771 -14.56 -27.90 -6.12
CA LEU A 771 -15.65 -27.20 -5.42
C LEU A 771 -16.54 -28.20 -4.64
N ALA A 772 -16.82 -29.39 -5.21
CA ALA A 772 -17.57 -30.43 -4.52
C ALA A 772 -16.84 -30.91 -3.25
N LYS A 773 -15.54 -31.16 -3.36
CA LYS A 773 -14.69 -31.52 -2.19
C LYS A 773 -14.64 -30.45 -1.11
N ALA A 774 -14.74 -29.18 -1.51
CA ALA A 774 -14.79 -28.04 -0.59
C ALA A 774 -16.22 -27.67 -0.15
N SER A 775 -17.21 -28.48 -0.47
CA SER A 775 -18.64 -28.26 -0.21
C SER A 775 -19.13 -26.86 -0.70
N ALA A 776 -18.57 -26.42 -1.84
CA ALA A 776 -18.89 -25.13 -2.48
C ALA A 776 -19.62 -25.29 -3.81
N LEU A 777 -19.82 -26.53 -4.31
CA LEU A 777 -20.41 -26.75 -5.65
C LEU A 777 -21.88 -26.29 -5.70
N GLU A 778 -22.69 -26.68 -4.72
CA GLU A 778 -24.13 -26.29 -4.65
C GLU A 778 -24.28 -24.76 -4.58
N LEU A 779 -23.40 -24.09 -3.84
CA LEU A 779 -23.35 -22.63 -3.81
C LEU A 779 -23.10 -22.08 -5.21
N VAL A 780 -22.06 -22.54 -5.89
CA VAL A 780 -21.70 -22.03 -7.22
C VAL A 780 -22.78 -22.31 -8.25
N ASP A 781 -23.43 -23.49 -8.18
CA ASP A 781 -24.54 -23.86 -9.07
C ASP A 781 -25.82 -23.07 -8.79
N SER A 782 -26.02 -22.56 -7.57
CA SER A 782 -27.13 -21.66 -7.24
C SER A 782 -26.97 -20.24 -7.77
N LEU A 783 -25.74 -19.83 -8.11
CA LEU A 783 -25.45 -18.49 -8.62
C LEU A 783 -25.81 -18.36 -10.10
N PRO A 784 -26.37 -17.20 -10.55
CA PRO A 784 -26.88 -17.02 -11.91
C PRO A 784 -25.87 -17.29 -13.03
N GLN A 785 -24.58 -17.10 -12.77
CA GLN A 785 -23.51 -17.29 -13.76
C GLN A 785 -22.56 -18.44 -13.38
N GLY A 786 -22.88 -19.24 -12.35
CA GLY A 786 -22.07 -20.38 -11.92
C GLY A 786 -20.61 -20.01 -11.68
N LEU A 787 -19.67 -20.73 -12.32
CA LEU A 787 -18.22 -20.47 -12.23
C LEU A 787 -17.82 -19.06 -12.72
N ASP A 788 -18.57 -18.46 -13.62
CA ASP A 788 -18.26 -17.16 -14.19
C ASP A 788 -18.88 -15.98 -13.41
N THR A 789 -19.40 -16.26 -12.20
CA THR A 789 -19.91 -15.25 -11.28
C THR A 789 -18.78 -14.34 -10.79
N PRO A 790 -18.91 -13.00 -10.95
CA PRO A 790 -17.91 -12.05 -10.46
C PRO A 790 -17.95 -11.97 -8.93
N VAL A 791 -16.80 -12.14 -8.30
CA VAL A 791 -16.66 -12.13 -6.83
C VAL A 791 -16.60 -10.72 -6.24
N GLY A 792 -16.32 -9.70 -7.08
CA GLY A 792 -16.12 -8.31 -6.67
C GLY A 792 -14.78 -8.08 -5.98
N GLU A 793 -14.49 -6.83 -5.67
CA GLU A 793 -13.24 -6.43 -5.02
C GLU A 793 -13.07 -7.18 -3.67
N LEU A 794 -11.93 -7.86 -3.51
CA LEU A 794 -11.61 -8.71 -2.35
C LEU A 794 -12.68 -9.77 -2.00
N GLY A 795 -13.50 -10.16 -2.97
CA GLY A 795 -14.59 -11.12 -2.74
C GLY A 795 -15.80 -10.54 -1.99
N GLY A 796 -15.98 -9.22 -2.02
CA GLY A 796 -16.99 -8.51 -1.24
C GLY A 796 -18.44 -8.88 -1.54
N ARG A 797 -18.70 -9.65 -2.60
CA ARG A 797 -20.05 -10.17 -2.93
C ARG A 797 -20.34 -11.51 -2.28
N LEU A 798 -19.39 -12.12 -1.62
CA LEU A 798 -19.49 -13.42 -0.98
C LEU A 798 -19.38 -13.28 0.54
N SER A 799 -20.12 -14.11 1.28
CA SER A 799 -19.97 -14.24 2.72
C SER A 799 -18.58 -14.80 3.09
N GLU A 800 -18.17 -14.65 4.33
CA GLU A 800 -16.88 -15.17 4.81
C GLU A 800 -16.75 -16.68 4.63
N GLY A 801 -17.83 -17.45 4.97
CA GLY A 801 -17.84 -18.90 4.79
C GLY A 801 -17.74 -19.32 3.33
N GLU A 802 -18.38 -18.60 2.41
CA GLU A 802 -18.29 -18.83 0.97
C GLU A 802 -16.88 -18.57 0.44
N ARG A 803 -16.25 -17.46 0.85
CA ARG A 803 -14.85 -17.16 0.51
C ARG A 803 -13.91 -18.25 0.99
N GLN A 804 -14.08 -18.72 2.22
CA GLN A 804 -13.25 -19.79 2.78
C GLN A 804 -13.43 -21.11 2.03
N ARG A 805 -14.66 -21.49 1.64
CA ARG A 805 -14.90 -22.70 0.84
C ARG A 805 -14.24 -22.60 -0.56
N ILE A 806 -14.27 -21.44 -1.20
CA ILE A 806 -13.54 -21.23 -2.46
C ILE A 806 -12.01 -21.31 -2.23
N GLY A 807 -11.51 -20.75 -1.11
CA GLY A 807 -10.12 -20.91 -0.69
C GLY A 807 -9.71 -22.36 -0.50
N LEU A 808 -10.57 -23.15 0.13
CA LEU A 808 -10.37 -24.58 0.33
C LEU A 808 -10.40 -25.35 -1.02
N ALA A 809 -11.26 -24.97 -1.96
CA ALA A 809 -11.24 -25.53 -3.32
C ALA A 809 -9.91 -25.29 -4.03
N ARG A 810 -9.26 -24.12 -3.83
CA ARG A 810 -7.89 -23.86 -4.31
C ARG A 810 -6.86 -24.84 -3.70
N VAL A 811 -7.01 -25.19 -2.42
CA VAL A 811 -6.15 -26.16 -1.77
C VAL A 811 -6.31 -27.54 -2.40
N PHE A 812 -7.54 -27.98 -2.68
CA PHE A 812 -7.80 -29.24 -3.38
C PHE A 812 -7.24 -29.26 -4.80
N LEU A 813 -7.33 -28.16 -5.54
CA LEU A 813 -6.75 -28.01 -6.88
C LEU A 813 -5.23 -28.07 -6.85
N ARG A 814 -4.60 -27.55 -5.79
CA ARG A 814 -3.13 -27.58 -5.63
C ARG A 814 -2.59 -28.98 -5.42
N ASN A 815 -3.36 -29.87 -4.81
CA ASN A 815 -3.02 -31.27 -4.52
C ASN A 815 -1.62 -31.42 -3.88
N ALA A 816 -1.34 -30.58 -2.86
CA ALA A 816 -0.07 -30.59 -2.15
C ALA A 816 0.02 -31.74 -1.16
N SER A 817 1.23 -32.32 -0.97
CA SER A 817 1.45 -33.42 -0.02
C SER A 817 1.35 -32.95 1.45
N LEU A 818 1.66 -31.68 1.71
CA LEU A 818 1.52 -31.02 3.02
C LEU A 818 0.65 -29.78 2.93
N VAL A 819 -0.40 -29.71 3.74
CA VAL A 819 -1.30 -28.56 3.81
C VAL A 819 -1.28 -27.98 5.22
N LEU A 820 -1.04 -26.68 5.30
CA LEU A 820 -0.99 -25.92 6.55
C LEU A 820 -2.24 -25.05 6.65
N PHE A 821 -2.99 -25.16 7.76
CA PHE A 821 -4.18 -24.35 8.03
C PHE A 821 -3.96 -23.45 9.24
N ASP A 822 -4.12 -22.13 9.06
CA ASP A 822 -4.05 -21.13 10.12
C ASP A 822 -5.46 -20.68 10.50
N GLU A 823 -5.99 -21.24 11.56
CA GLU A 823 -7.34 -20.95 12.11
C GLU A 823 -8.46 -20.96 11.04
N PRO A 824 -8.64 -22.04 10.27
CA PRO A 824 -9.52 -22.04 9.08
C PRO A 824 -11.02 -21.86 9.42
N THR A 825 -11.41 -21.94 10.69
CA THR A 825 -12.80 -21.84 11.13
C THR A 825 -13.06 -20.66 12.08
N SER A 826 -12.10 -19.73 12.23
CA SER A 826 -12.13 -18.72 13.29
C SER A 826 -13.32 -17.73 13.23
N ARG A 827 -13.91 -17.53 12.05
CA ARG A 827 -15.00 -16.55 11.81
C ARG A 827 -16.26 -17.19 11.24
N LEU A 828 -16.42 -18.49 11.43
CA LEU A 828 -17.53 -19.24 10.86
C LEU A 828 -18.56 -19.58 11.91
N ASP A 829 -19.82 -19.66 11.47
CA ASP A 829 -20.90 -20.28 12.21
C ASP A 829 -20.66 -21.79 12.33
N ALA A 830 -21.37 -22.44 13.24
CA ALA A 830 -21.18 -23.87 13.55
C ALA A 830 -21.44 -24.79 12.35
N TYR A 831 -22.37 -24.43 11.45
CA TYR A 831 -22.66 -25.22 10.26
C TYR A 831 -21.48 -25.15 9.29
N ASN A 832 -21.03 -23.94 8.92
CA ASN A 832 -19.89 -23.75 8.03
C ASN A 832 -18.58 -24.31 8.65
N GLU A 833 -18.38 -24.19 9.97
CA GLU A 833 -17.27 -24.82 10.67
C GLU A 833 -17.25 -26.34 10.45
N SER A 834 -18.41 -27.01 10.64
CA SER A 834 -18.50 -28.47 10.45
C SER A 834 -18.19 -28.90 9.02
N VAL A 835 -18.68 -28.15 8.04
CA VAL A 835 -18.46 -28.40 6.60
C VAL A 835 -16.97 -28.31 6.25
N ILE A 836 -16.29 -27.26 6.75
CA ILE A 836 -14.85 -27.09 6.52
C ILE A 836 -14.03 -28.18 7.20
N LEU A 837 -14.38 -28.55 8.44
CA LEU A 837 -13.66 -29.60 9.16
C LEU A 837 -13.82 -30.98 8.48
N GLN A 838 -15.01 -31.30 7.96
CA GLN A 838 -15.22 -32.49 7.15
C GLN A 838 -14.39 -32.50 5.87
N SER A 839 -14.27 -31.35 5.20
CA SER A 839 -13.45 -31.22 4.00
C SER A 839 -11.95 -31.36 4.30
N ILE A 840 -11.49 -30.84 5.44
CA ILE A 840 -10.09 -31.00 5.90
C ILE A 840 -9.83 -32.47 6.25
N ASP A 841 -10.74 -33.15 6.92
CA ASP A 841 -10.62 -34.58 7.24
C ASP A 841 -10.56 -35.43 5.94
N ALA A 842 -11.43 -35.14 4.96
CA ALA A 842 -11.41 -35.79 3.66
C ALA A 842 -10.07 -35.57 2.92
N LEU A 843 -9.43 -34.42 3.05
CA LEU A 843 -8.10 -34.13 2.48
C LEU A 843 -7.02 -35.03 3.10
N ALA A 844 -7.04 -35.19 4.42
CA ALA A 844 -6.12 -36.08 5.12
C ALA A 844 -6.35 -37.54 4.75
N GLN A 845 -7.60 -37.99 4.61
CA GLN A 845 -7.96 -39.31 4.16
C GLN A 845 -7.51 -39.62 2.73
N GLN A 846 -7.36 -38.61 1.87
CA GLN A 846 -6.81 -38.73 0.51
C GLN A 846 -5.27 -38.89 0.52
N GLY A 847 -4.63 -38.87 1.68
CA GLY A 847 -3.20 -39.09 1.85
C GLY A 847 -2.32 -37.85 2.03
N SER A 848 -2.92 -36.65 2.10
CA SER A 848 -2.17 -35.44 2.45
C SER A 848 -1.85 -35.41 3.95
N ALA A 849 -0.69 -34.88 4.31
CA ALA A 849 -0.40 -34.46 5.67
C ALA A 849 -1.05 -33.10 5.93
N VAL A 850 -1.70 -32.95 7.06
CA VAL A 850 -2.35 -31.71 7.46
C VAL A 850 -1.78 -31.21 8.77
N LEU A 851 -1.34 -29.95 8.79
CA LEU A 851 -1.04 -29.23 10.02
C LEU A 851 -2.15 -28.21 10.29
N LEU A 852 -2.89 -28.44 11.37
CA LEU A 852 -4.05 -27.62 11.74
C LEU A 852 -3.73 -26.80 12.98
N VAL A 853 -3.72 -25.47 12.82
CA VAL A 853 -3.52 -24.53 13.93
C VAL A 853 -4.86 -23.94 14.34
N SER A 854 -5.23 -24.05 15.61
CA SER A 854 -6.42 -23.42 16.18
C SER A 854 -6.29 -23.25 17.70
N HIS A 855 -7.07 -22.35 18.24
CA HIS A 855 -7.30 -22.23 19.68
C HIS A 855 -8.60 -22.90 20.13
N ARG A 856 -9.47 -23.34 19.18
CA ARG A 856 -10.78 -23.95 19.45
C ARG A 856 -10.67 -25.46 19.66
N ASP A 857 -11.26 -25.96 20.74
CA ASP A 857 -11.32 -27.40 21.01
C ASP A 857 -12.14 -28.16 19.96
N SER A 858 -13.20 -27.55 19.40
CA SER A 858 -14.03 -28.13 18.33
C SER A 858 -13.19 -28.47 17.10
N THR A 859 -12.35 -27.55 16.66
CA THR A 859 -11.45 -27.72 15.51
C THR A 859 -10.40 -28.79 15.77
N MET A 860 -9.87 -28.91 17.00
CA MET A 860 -8.84 -29.88 17.36
C MET A 860 -9.34 -31.32 17.42
N ARG A 861 -10.65 -31.58 17.45
CA ARG A 861 -11.24 -32.91 17.52
C ARG A 861 -10.96 -33.79 16.29
N ILE A 862 -10.71 -33.16 15.12
CA ILE A 862 -10.35 -33.93 13.91
C ILE A 862 -8.87 -34.31 13.86
N ALA A 863 -8.04 -33.78 14.77
CA ALA A 863 -6.62 -34.08 14.78
C ALA A 863 -6.32 -35.51 15.35
N ASP A 864 -5.40 -36.20 14.70
CA ASP A 864 -4.91 -37.50 15.19
C ASP A 864 -3.95 -37.34 16.38
N ARG A 865 -3.22 -36.21 16.38
CA ARG A 865 -2.28 -35.85 17.43
C ARG A 865 -2.34 -34.35 17.67
N ILE A 866 -2.30 -33.93 18.94
CA ILE A 866 -2.28 -32.53 19.33
C ILE A 866 -0.98 -32.19 20.05
N VAL A 867 -0.35 -31.11 19.63
CA VAL A 867 0.80 -30.49 20.28
C VAL A 867 0.34 -29.16 20.91
N ARG A 868 0.52 -29.00 22.23
CA ARG A 868 0.17 -27.76 22.94
C ARG A 868 1.38 -26.82 23.00
N MET A 869 1.15 -25.56 22.60
CA MET A 869 2.12 -24.47 22.54
C MET A 869 2.02 -23.54 23.74
#